data_c341cf18c8c4b649631f6015acdf566b
#
_entry.id   c341cf18c8c4b649631f6015acdf566b
#
_cell.length_a   1.000
_cell.length_b   1.000
_cell.length_c   1.000
_cell.angle_alpha   90.00
_cell.angle_beta   90.00
_cell.angle_gamma   90.00
#
_symmetry.space_group_name_H-M   'P 1'
#
loop_
_entity.id
_entity.type
_entity.pdbx_description
1 polymer ?
#
loop_
_entity_poly.entity_id
_entity_poly.type
_entity_poly.pdbx_seq_one_letter_code
_entity_poly.pdbx_strand_id
1 'polypeptide(L)'
;MKIWILDDKHFPTGYANGLIEKKYPERKKLYINCTTADVFGSSHKLTLNISRMLKPTIGYWEIGKPVNEEERKNNRMLAIVAVRFYEGDVFTEDVIDLTDTFDGTFATFELPEGQWRVYVIYKTRTDGGNESYINMIDKESAHTQIEGVYEAHYAHYADEFGKTIAGFFSDEPQFGNTSEMGFDMNVGRRKMPLPWSDELQEMMEEKYGNTFLSYLPYLFAETKEKQMGVQIRYDYMDMVSKLYQKNFSDMIGAWCAEHGVEYIGHVVEDNGIHSRLGMGAAHYFRAMSGQDMAGIDCIGGQIVYGAPVETRRGMVDADGEFYHYALGKMGASCGHLDPKKKGRTMCELFGAYGWSFGVRDMKYLLDHLLTKGVNYLVPHAFSMADYPDIDCPPHFYARGNNPEFPYFAELMKYGNRMCDLLSGGRHIASVAVLYDGEADWSGEHMPMQKVCRELLGSQIDLDIVSLDMLCDLSAYNGACDGNTLQINGETFGGLVIPYVKQIPARLADVLTQMDGLPVFFVDAMPDQVIGQEEKVVRLPKSCVQVPLANLSETLKAHGMYEVEAVPAYKHLSVYHYEKDRHIFMLLNESAEQSFSGNVCLPIGEDVVYYDAMKDCYENAEVKPAEHGKGVWVSVDLEPGESCVLMEKKEIVCESAHRSSAEMTEGCDMIDLSEDWMVGKRKAKEDPETMKMDAVKTLTPISDTEPAFAGVIRYEKTFTLDGAEERLPKEAYLKAGHVYEMMKVTVNGQQAGIRLAPPYQLPVGEYLNAGENTLQIEVATTPARDQLNYPQPPFDFSHEAMEPTGMFGEVVLFVKEEK
;
A
#
# COMPACT_ATOMS: atom_id res chain seq x y z
N MET A 1 1.97 -26.31 -8.57
CA MET A 1 1.66 -24.90 -8.88
C MET A 1 0.21 -24.66 -8.50
N LYS A 2 -0.10 -23.57 -7.84
CA LYS A 2 -1.46 -23.12 -7.53
C LYS A 2 -1.73 -21.83 -8.28
N ILE A 3 -2.99 -21.55 -8.62
CA ILE A 3 -3.41 -20.32 -9.31
C ILE A 3 -4.54 -19.65 -8.53
N TRP A 4 -4.59 -18.33 -8.56
CA TRP A 4 -5.76 -17.52 -8.26
C TRP A 4 -6.35 -16.98 -9.54
N ILE A 5 -7.67 -16.92 -9.61
CA ILE A 5 -8.42 -16.45 -10.77
C ILE A 5 -8.79 -14.99 -10.51
N LEU A 6 -8.43 -14.07 -11.42
CA LEU A 6 -8.96 -12.71 -11.40
C LEU A 6 -10.49 -12.78 -11.54
N ASP A 7 -11.21 -12.16 -10.63
CA ASP A 7 -12.64 -12.42 -10.41
C ASP A 7 -13.57 -11.52 -11.25
N ASP A 8 -13.07 -10.93 -12.32
CA ASP A 8 -13.90 -10.29 -13.35
C ASP A 8 -13.21 -10.29 -14.72
N LYS A 9 -13.95 -9.94 -15.77
CA LYS A 9 -13.42 -9.79 -17.13
C LYS A 9 -12.70 -8.45 -17.36
N HIS A 10 -12.92 -7.46 -16.50
CA HIS A 10 -12.39 -6.11 -16.54
C HIS A 10 -12.01 -5.64 -15.15
N PHE A 11 -11.02 -4.78 -15.11
CA PHE A 11 -10.69 -3.92 -13.98
C PHE A 11 -11.62 -2.69 -13.93
N PRO A 12 -12.09 -2.24 -12.77
CA PRO A 12 -12.03 -2.92 -11.46
C PRO A 12 -13.11 -4.00 -11.30
N THR A 13 -12.94 -4.90 -10.31
CA THR A 13 -13.93 -5.95 -10.00
C THR A 13 -15.32 -5.38 -9.70
N GLY A 14 -16.36 -5.93 -10.33
CA GLY A 14 -17.77 -5.54 -10.10
C GLY A 14 -18.63 -5.47 -11.36
N TYR A 15 -18.11 -5.84 -12.52
CA TYR A 15 -18.89 -5.96 -13.75
C TYR A 15 -19.61 -7.31 -13.87
N ALA A 16 -19.34 -8.24 -12.96
CA ALA A 16 -19.96 -9.56 -12.91
C ALA A 16 -19.94 -10.29 -14.26
N ASN A 17 -18.80 -10.24 -14.96
CA ASN A 17 -18.61 -10.79 -16.30
C ASN A 17 -19.68 -10.29 -17.33
N GLY A 18 -20.24 -9.10 -17.09
CA GLY A 18 -21.26 -8.45 -17.92
C GLY A 18 -22.69 -9.00 -17.74
N LEU A 19 -22.95 -9.74 -16.64
CA LEU A 19 -24.32 -10.23 -16.37
C LEU A 19 -25.27 -9.11 -16.02
N ILE A 20 -24.79 -8.03 -15.36
CA ILE A 20 -25.60 -6.86 -15.03
C ILE A 20 -26.25 -6.26 -16.29
N GLU A 21 -25.43 -6.05 -17.33
CA GLU A 21 -25.93 -5.49 -18.59
C GLU A 21 -26.86 -6.47 -19.36
N LYS A 22 -26.45 -7.74 -19.40
CA LYS A 22 -27.12 -8.74 -20.26
C LYS A 22 -28.39 -9.32 -19.67
N LYS A 23 -28.47 -9.48 -18.33
CA LYS A 23 -29.52 -10.28 -17.69
C LYS A 23 -30.24 -9.54 -16.57
N TYR A 24 -29.53 -8.69 -15.79
CA TYR A 24 -30.04 -8.09 -14.57
C TYR A 24 -29.87 -6.56 -14.51
N PRO A 25 -30.37 -5.79 -15.51
CA PRO A 25 -30.18 -4.33 -15.50
C PRO A 25 -30.80 -3.64 -14.27
N GLU A 26 -31.82 -4.26 -13.63
CA GLU A 26 -32.43 -3.80 -12.39
C GLU A 26 -31.53 -3.94 -11.16
N ARG A 27 -30.50 -4.80 -11.21
CA ARG A 27 -29.48 -4.97 -10.16
C ARG A 27 -28.30 -4.02 -10.27
N LYS A 28 -28.27 -3.19 -11.33
CA LYS A 28 -27.25 -2.15 -11.50
C LYS A 28 -27.17 -1.26 -10.23
N LYS A 29 -25.99 -0.76 -9.93
CA LYS A 29 -25.75 0.19 -8.84
C LYS A 29 -26.86 1.24 -8.70
N LEU A 30 -27.22 1.55 -7.46
CA LEU A 30 -28.23 2.53 -7.10
C LEU A 30 -27.58 3.65 -6.28
N TYR A 31 -27.92 4.87 -6.62
CA TYR A 31 -27.44 6.05 -5.89
C TYR A 31 -28.59 6.96 -5.49
N ILE A 32 -28.35 7.82 -4.49
CA ILE A 32 -29.09 9.07 -4.34
C ILE A 32 -28.26 10.21 -4.91
N ASN A 33 -28.92 11.13 -5.55
CA ASN A 33 -28.34 12.39 -6.05
C ASN A 33 -29.34 13.52 -5.83
N CYS A 34 -28.94 14.77 -6.02
CA CYS A 34 -29.79 15.92 -5.81
C CYS A 34 -29.69 16.95 -6.92
N THR A 35 -30.82 17.63 -7.20
CA THR A 35 -30.88 18.93 -7.85
C THR A 35 -31.36 19.97 -6.86
N THR A 36 -30.95 21.21 -7.02
CA THR A 36 -31.22 22.29 -6.06
C THR A 36 -31.84 23.50 -6.72
N ALA A 37 -32.65 24.25 -5.94
CA ALA A 37 -33.16 25.56 -6.31
C ALA A 37 -32.99 26.52 -5.13
N ASP A 38 -32.34 27.65 -5.37
CA ASP A 38 -32.21 28.71 -4.37
C ASP A 38 -33.42 29.64 -4.46
N VAL A 39 -34.05 29.87 -3.31
CA VAL A 39 -35.31 30.61 -3.21
C VAL A 39 -35.25 31.58 -2.02
N PHE A 40 -36.04 32.69 -2.13
CA PHE A 40 -36.30 33.56 -1.02
C PHE A 40 -37.66 33.25 -0.41
N GLY A 41 -37.71 32.80 0.82
CA GLY A 41 -38.91 32.52 1.57
C GLY A 41 -39.68 33.83 1.86
N SER A 42 -40.98 33.80 1.68
CA SER A 42 -41.89 34.91 1.92
C SER A 42 -43.27 34.40 2.27
N SER A 43 -44.21 35.27 2.59
CA SER A 43 -45.60 34.95 2.82
C SER A 43 -46.37 34.45 1.59
N HIS A 44 -45.68 34.21 0.47
CA HIS A 44 -46.30 33.74 -0.78
C HIS A 44 -45.87 32.32 -1.06
N LYS A 45 -46.80 31.57 -1.71
CA LYS A 45 -46.54 30.19 -2.14
C LYS A 45 -45.53 30.21 -3.30
N LEU A 46 -44.51 29.35 -3.15
CA LEU A 46 -43.54 29.03 -4.17
C LEU A 46 -43.93 27.69 -4.84
N THR A 47 -43.63 27.55 -6.14
CA THR A 47 -43.91 26.29 -6.85
C THR A 47 -42.66 25.89 -7.63
N LEU A 48 -42.21 24.67 -7.47
CA LEU A 48 -41.13 24.05 -8.22
C LEU A 48 -41.64 22.93 -9.13
N ASN A 49 -41.12 22.84 -10.35
CA ASN A 49 -41.41 21.74 -11.27
C ASN A 49 -40.46 20.55 -10.96
N ILE A 50 -40.88 19.68 -10.07
CA ILE A 50 -40.09 18.52 -9.60
C ILE A 50 -39.84 17.54 -10.75
N SER A 51 -40.82 17.31 -11.62
CA SER A 51 -40.64 16.41 -12.77
C SER A 51 -39.52 16.84 -13.71
N ARG A 52 -39.20 18.14 -13.79
CA ARG A 52 -38.04 18.65 -14.51
C ARG A 52 -36.76 18.47 -13.72
N MET A 53 -36.81 18.68 -12.42
CA MET A 53 -35.61 18.57 -11.53
C MET A 53 -35.14 17.12 -11.37
N LEU A 54 -36.02 16.13 -11.54
CA LEU A 54 -35.65 14.71 -11.60
C LEU A 54 -34.88 14.32 -12.90
N LYS A 55 -34.83 15.22 -13.86
CA LYS A 55 -34.08 15.05 -15.12
C LYS A 55 -33.00 16.12 -15.17
N PRO A 56 -31.87 15.92 -14.51
CA PRO A 56 -30.81 16.93 -14.44
C PRO A 56 -30.43 17.40 -15.84
N THR A 57 -30.22 18.70 -15.96
CA THR A 57 -29.81 19.33 -17.21
C THR A 57 -28.41 18.87 -17.59
N ILE A 58 -28.25 18.49 -18.85
CA ILE A 58 -26.93 18.25 -19.44
C ILE A 58 -26.12 19.53 -19.32
N GLY A 59 -24.91 19.46 -18.83
CA GLY A 59 -23.99 20.58 -18.79
C GLY A 59 -23.78 21.16 -20.21
N TYR A 60 -23.56 22.46 -20.34
CA TYR A 60 -23.35 23.12 -21.62
C TYR A 60 -22.32 22.42 -22.53
N TRP A 61 -21.26 21.87 -21.91
CA TRP A 61 -20.18 21.14 -22.59
C TRP A 61 -20.54 19.69 -22.96
N GLU A 62 -21.67 19.20 -22.50
CA GLU A 62 -22.18 17.85 -22.80
C GLU A 62 -23.28 17.87 -23.86
N ILE A 63 -23.61 19.04 -24.38
CA ILE A 63 -24.58 19.18 -25.48
C ILE A 63 -24.06 18.41 -26.70
N GLY A 64 -24.83 17.42 -27.13
CA GLY A 64 -24.50 16.56 -28.26
C GLY A 64 -23.87 15.19 -27.87
N LYS A 65 -23.58 14.95 -26.58
CA LYS A 65 -23.29 13.59 -26.11
C LYS A 65 -24.57 12.78 -26.01
N PRO A 66 -24.55 11.48 -26.34
CA PRO A 66 -25.72 10.64 -26.17
C PRO A 66 -26.08 10.58 -24.67
N VAL A 67 -27.31 10.89 -24.36
CA VAL A 67 -27.88 10.81 -23.01
C VAL A 67 -28.85 9.64 -23.00
N ASN A 68 -28.73 8.74 -22.06
CA ASN A 68 -29.68 7.67 -21.88
C ASN A 68 -30.97 8.20 -21.22
N GLU A 69 -31.83 8.82 -22.03
CA GLU A 69 -33.11 9.38 -21.56
C GLU A 69 -34.05 8.32 -20.98
N GLU A 70 -33.95 7.08 -21.45
CA GLU A 70 -34.81 5.97 -20.95
C GLU A 70 -34.46 5.67 -19.48
N GLU A 71 -33.20 5.61 -19.14
CA GLU A 71 -32.78 5.37 -17.76
C GLU A 71 -33.13 6.54 -16.83
N ARG A 72 -32.95 7.80 -17.31
CA ARG A 72 -33.34 8.99 -16.53
C ARG A 72 -34.86 9.09 -16.24
N LYS A 73 -35.68 8.50 -17.08
CA LYS A 73 -37.12 8.39 -16.80
C LYS A 73 -37.41 7.54 -15.56
N ASN A 74 -36.48 6.71 -15.13
CA ASN A 74 -36.63 5.83 -13.96
C ASN A 74 -36.18 6.48 -12.64
N ASN A 75 -35.71 7.73 -12.65
CA ASN A 75 -35.38 8.46 -11.43
C ASN A 75 -36.64 8.61 -10.56
N ARG A 76 -36.52 8.36 -9.29
CA ARG A 76 -37.63 8.40 -8.30
C ARG A 76 -37.29 9.39 -7.20
N MET A 77 -38.12 10.37 -6.98
CA MET A 77 -38.03 11.31 -5.89
C MET A 77 -38.03 10.55 -4.56
N LEU A 78 -37.09 10.90 -3.69
CA LEU A 78 -36.95 10.38 -2.33
C LEU A 78 -37.40 11.44 -1.31
N ALA A 79 -36.91 12.67 -1.43
CA ALA A 79 -37.22 13.76 -0.52
C ALA A 79 -37.17 15.14 -1.21
N ILE A 80 -37.92 16.09 -0.69
CA ILE A 80 -37.85 17.51 -0.99
C ILE A 80 -37.59 18.24 0.33
N VAL A 81 -36.42 18.87 0.50
CA VAL A 81 -36.04 19.48 1.77
C VAL A 81 -35.50 20.87 1.54
N ALA A 82 -36.03 21.86 2.24
CA ALA A 82 -35.50 23.20 2.27
C ALA A 82 -34.51 23.36 3.45
N VAL A 83 -33.33 23.91 3.18
CA VAL A 83 -32.27 24.19 4.17
C VAL A 83 -31.93 25.67 4.11
N ARG A 84 -31.83 26.31 5.29
CA ARG A 84 -31.57 27.74 5.38
C ARG A 84 -30.10 28.06 5.22
N PHE A 85 -29.79 29.04 4.36
CA PHE A 85 -28.42 29.54 4.17
C PHE A 85 -27.89 30.23 5.43
N TYR A 86 -26.60 30.01 5.70
CA TYR A 86 -25.81 30.76 6.66
C TYR A 86 -24.87 31.73 5.93
N GLU A 87 -23.89 31.24 5.21
CA GLU A 87 -22.91 32.01 4.45
C GLU A 87 -22.32 31.18 3.32
N GLY A 88 -22.26 31.70 2.09
CA GLY A 88 -21.81 30.93 0.95
C GLY A 88 -22.61 29.66 0.75
N ASP A 89 -21.95 28.52 0.61
CA ASP A 89 -22.57 27.19 0.51
C ASP A 89 -22.63 26.44 1.87
N VAL A 90 -22.50 27.18 2.98
CA VAL A 90 -22.67 26.65 4.34
C VAL A 90 -24.11 26.95 4.82
N PHE A 91 -24.75 25.98 5.47
CA PHE A 91 -26.15 26.04 5.89
C PHE A 91 -26.29 26.06 7.41
N THR A 92 -27.44 26.52 7.89
CA THR A 92 -27.85 26.32 9.28
C THR A 92 -28.43 24.90 9.45
N GLU A 93 -28.75 24.51 10.68
CA GLU A 93 -29.52 23.27 10.94
C GLU A 93 -31.04 23.47 10.83
N ASP A 94 -31.51 24.63 10.36
CA ASP A 94 -32.92 24.88 10.08
C ASP A 94 -33.33 24.14 8.78
N VAL A 95 -34.08 23.09 8.93
CA VAL A 95 -34.60 22.26 7.83
C VAL A 95 -36.13 22.22 7.83
N ILE A 96 -36.72 22.18 6.64
CA ILE A 96 -38.16 22.00 6.45
C ILE A 96 -38.39 20.89 5.42
N ASP A 97 -38.99 19.80 5.84
CA ASP A 97 -39.42 18.74 4.94
C ASP A 97 -40.64 19.20 4.12
N LEU A 98 -40.51 19.16 2.82
CA LEU A 98 -41.50 19.58 1.83
C LEU A 98 -41.99 18.37 1.00
N THR A 99 -41.60 17.15 1.34
CA THR A 99 -41.86 15.94 0.55
C THR A 99 -43.35 15.71 0.30
N ASP A 100 -44.20 15.95 1.29
CA ASP A 100 -45.67 15.80 1.20
C ASP A 100 -46.32 16.88 0.31
N THR A 101 -45.62 17.92 -0.10
CA THR A 101 -46.12 18.96 -1.01
C THR A 101 -46.06 18.58 -2.49
N PHE A 102 -45.50 17.41 -2.80
CA PHE A 102 -45.33 16.88 -4.16
C PHE A 102 -46.63 16.25 -4.68
N ASP A 103 -47.19 16.76 -5.76
CA ASP A 103 -48.43 16.28 -6.38
C ASP A 103 -48.24 15.28 -7.54
N GLY A 104 -46.99 14.86 -7.77
CA GLY A 104 -46.62 14.01 -8.92
C GLY A 104 -45.92 14.78 -10.06
N THR A 105 -46.01 16.11 -10.08
CA THR A 105 -45.39 17.00 -11.08
C THR A 105 -44.74 18.20 -10.42
N PHE A 106 -45.45 18.87 -9.54
CA PHE A 106 -45.04 20.08 -8.85
C PHE A 106 -45.02 19.89 -7.34
N ALA A 107 -44.18 20.71 -6.66
CA ALA A 107 -44.27 20.94 -5.21
C ALA A 107 -44.61 22.42 -4.99
N THR A 108 -45.68 22.66 -4.19
CA THR A 108 -46.12 24.03 -3.86
C THR A 108 -46.14 24.20 -2.35
N PHE A 109 -45.32 25.16 -1.86
CA PHE A 109 -45.02 25.32 -0.44
C PHE A 109 -44.80 26.79 -0.05
N GLU A 110 -44.79 27.06 1.24
CA GLU A 110 -44.41 28.34 1.85
C GLU A 110 -43.18 28.12 2.72
N LEU A 111 -42.27 29.10 2.72
CA LEU A 111 -41.06 29.12 3.58
C LEU A 111 -41.03 30.41 4.40
N PRO A 112 -40.54 30.37 5.65
CA PRO A 112 -40.25 31.57 6.42
C PRO A 112 -39.37 32.53 5.65
N GLU A 113 -39.47 33.82 5.93
CA GLU A 113 -38.64 34.87 5.30
C GLU A 113 -37.17 34.57 5.48
N GLY A 114 -36.42 34.64 4.38
CA GLY A 114 -34.99 34.38 4.33
C GLY A 114 -34.55 33.60 3.08
N GLN A 115 -33.26 33.31 3.01
CA GLN A 115 -32.66 32.58 1.89
C GLN A 115 -32.65 31.09 2.19
N TRP A 116 -33.13 30.31 1.27
CA TRP A 116 -33.23 28.85 1.37
C TRP A 116 -32.75 28.17 0.11
N ARG A 117 -32.09 27.00 0.28
CA ARG A 117 -31.86 26.06 -0.83
C ARG A 117 -32.82 24.88 -0.67
N VAL A 118 -33.60 24.61 -1.71
CA VAL A 118 -34.49 23.45 -1.78
C VAL A 118 -33.74 22.34 -2.50
N TYR A 119 -33.49 21.24 -1.79
CA TYR A 119 -32.93 20.01 -2.32
C TYR A 119 -34.06 19.09 -2.79
N VAL A 120 -34.00 18.67 -4.04
CA VAL A 120 -34.81 17.58 -4.58
C VAL A 120 -33.89 16.38 -4.68
N ILE A 121 -34.02 15.46 -3.75
CA ILE A 121 -33.20 14.25 -3.64
C ILE A 121 -33.92 13.10 -4.30
N TYR A 122 -33.24 12.36 -5.14
CA TYR A 122 -33.82 11.28 -5.92
C TYR A 122 -32.92 10.05 -6.00
N LYS A 123 -33.53 8.86 -6.15
CA LYS A 123 -32.85 7.61 -6.46
C LYS A 123 -32.59 7.54 -7.96
N THR A 124 -31.37 7.14 -8.36
CA THR A 124 -30.93 7.05 -9.75
C THR A 124 -30.00 5.86 -9.98
N ARG A 125 -30.00 5.31 -11.21
CA ARG A 125 -29.06 4.27 -11.66
C ARG A 125 -28.15 4.75 -12.80
N THR A 126 -28.22 6.01 -13.17
CA THR A 126 -27.55 6.56 -14.36
C THR A 126 -26.40 7.48 -14.04
N ASP A 127 -26.35 7.99 -12.81
CA ASP A 127 -25.30 8.89 -12.36
C ASP A 127 -24.07 8.09 -11.85
N GLY A 128 -22.93 8.74 -11.75
CA GLY A 128 -21.67 8.13 -11.28
C GLY A 128 -20.76 7.58 -12.38
N GLY A 129 -19.68 6.92 -11.97
CA GLY A 129 -18.74 6.21 -12.85
C GLY A 129 -19.21 4.80 -13.22
N ASN A 130 -18.34 3.93 -13.63
CA ASN A 130 -18.51 2.48 -13.87
C ASN A 130 -19.91 2.04 -14.30
N GLU A 131 -20.26 2.27 -15.58
CA GLU A 131 -21.55 1.81 -16.11
C GLU A 131 -21.68 0.28 -16.03
N SER A 132 -22.93 -0.22 -15.87
CA SER A 132 -23.20 -1.66 -15.79
C SER A 132 -22.48 -2.41 -14.66
N TYR A 133 -22.28 -1.74 -13.54
CA TYR A 133 -21.57 -2.19 -12.36
C TYR A 133 -22.54 -2.62 -11.25
N ILE A 134 -22.14 -3.58 -10.41
CA ILE A 134 -22.95 -4.03 -9.26
C ILE A 134 -23.08 -2.94 -8.19
N ASN A 135 -24.10 -3.08 -7.35
CA ASN A 135 -24.24 -2.30 -6.14
C ASN A 135 -23.64 -3.06 -4.95
N MET A 136 -22.46 -2.65 -4.48
CA MET A 136 -21.71 -3.34 -3.43
C MET A 136 -22.45 -3.44 -2.09
N ILE A 137 -23.43 -2.56 -1.85
CA ILE A 137 -24.22 -2.53 -0.60
C ILE A 137 -25.62 -3.16 -0.75
N ASP A 138 -25.86 -3.84 -1.86
CA ASP A 138 -27.10 -4.58 -2.12
C ASP A 138 -26.81 -6.05 -2.33
N LYS A 139 -27.36 -6.91 -1.48
CA LYS A 139 -27.07 -8.35 -1.46
C LYS A 139 -27.35 -9.05 -2.79
N GLU A 140 -28.49 -8.75 -3.41
CA GLU A 140 -28.90 -9.38 -4.68
C GLU A 140 -28.00 -8.93 -5.84
N SER A 141 -27.65 -7.65 -5.84
CA SER A 141 -26.73 -7.09 -6.83
C SER A 141 -25.33 -7.70 -6.69
N ALA A 142 -24.78 -7.69 -5.50
CA ALA A 142 -23.45 -8.24 -5.22
C ALA A 142 -23.38 -9.76 -5.48
N HIS A 143 -24.46 -10.53 -5.21
CA HIS A 143 -24.54 -11.95 -5.54
C HIS A 143 -24.41 -12.21 -7.04
N THR A 144 -24.68 -11.22 -7.90
CA THR A 144 -24.50 -11.36 -9.35
C THR A 144 -23.03 -11.55 -9.73
N GLN A 145 -22.07 -11.03 -8.91
CA GLN A 145 -20.64 -11.30 -9.08
C GLN A 145 -20.34 -12.79 -8.90
N ILE A 146 -20.93 -13.40 -7.87
CA ILE A 146 -20.81 -14.85 -7.62
C ILE A 146 -21.39 -15.65 -8.79
N GLU A 147 -22.60 -15.34 -9.23
CA GLU A 147 -23.24 -16.02 -10.38
C GLU A 147 -22.42 -15.88 -11.66
N GLY A 148 -21.88 -14.69 -11.93
CA GLY A 148 -21.19 -14.36 -13.19
C GLY A 148 -19.80 -14.94 -13.32
N VAL A 149 -19.10 -15.12 -12.21
CA VAL A 149 -17.68 -15.50 -12.20
C VAL A 149 -17.47 -16.80 -11.42
N TYR A 150 -17.76 -16.82 -10.15
CA TYR A 150 -17.40 -17.90 -9.23
C TYR A 150 -18.13 -19.21 -9.55
N GLU A 151 -19.46 -19.16 -9.66
CA GLU A 151 -20.30 -20.31 -10.05
C GLU A 151 -19.96 -20.80 -11.47
N ALA A 152 -19.64 -19.88 -12.39
CA ALA A 152 -19.26 -20.23 -13.74
C ALA A 152 -17.96 -21.04 -13.77
N HIS A 153 -16.93 -20.66 -12.99
CA HIS A 153 -15.69 -21.42 -12.86
C HIS A 153 -15.92 -22.74 -12.12
N TYR A 154 -16.70 -22.74 -11.04
CA TYR A 154 -16.99 -23.96 -10.29
C TYR A 154 -17.71 -25.00 -11.14
N ALA A 155 -18.68 -24.59 -11.96
CA ALA A 155 -19.38 -25.49 -12.86
C ALA A 155 -18.47 -26.24 -13.87
N HIS A 156 -17.32 -25.66 -14.20
CA HIS A 156 -16.36 -26.27 -15.15
C HIS A 156 -15.17 -26.95 -14.48
N TYR A 157 -14.75 -26.50 -13.30
CA TYR A 157 -13.47 -26.86 -12.70
C TYR A 157 -13.59 -27.29 -11.23
N ALA A 158 -14.77 -27.73 -10.76
CA ALA A 158 -14.99 -28.13 -9.37
C ALA A 158 -13.94 -29.11 -8.82
N ASP A 159 -13.48 -30.07 -9.66
CA ASP A 159 -12.46 -31.05 -9.27
C ASP A 159 -11.07 -30.45 -9.02
N GLU A 160 -10.80 -29.23 -9.50
CA GLU A 160 -9.53 -28.52 -9.34
C GLU A 160 -9.53 -27.53 -8.17
N PHE A 161 -10.71 -27.26 -7.59
CA PHE A 161 -10.83 -26.35 -6.46
C PHE A 161 -10.11 -26.92 -5.22
N GLY A 162 -9.32 -26.08 -4.55
CA GLY A 162 -8.46 -26.45 -3.43
C GLY A 162 -7.20 -27.24 -3.83
N LYS A 163 -7.06 -27.63 -5.09
CA LYS A 163 -5.91 -28.34 -5.64
C LYS A 163 -5.06 -27.40 -6.52
N THR A 164 -5.41 -27.27 -7.79
CA THR A 164 -4.76 -26.36 -8.75
C THR A 164 -5.29 -24.93 -8.58
N ILE A 165 -6.61 -24.76 -8.44
CA ILE A 165 -7.24 -23.47 -8.18
C ILE A 165 -7.17 -23.21 -6.66
N ALA A 166 -6.36 -22.25 -6.25
CA ALA A 166 -6.22 -21.83 -4.86
C ALA A 166 -7.39 -20.95 -4.41
N GLY A 167 -7.90 -20.12 -5.32
CA GLY A 167 -8.97 -19.19 -5.02
C GLY A 167 -9.16 -18.12 -6.08
N PHE A 168 -9.75 -17.02 -5.65
CA PHE A 168 -10.05 -15.87 -6.47
C PHE A 168 -9.37 -14.61 -5.94
N PHE A 169 -9.01 -13.73 -6.88
CA PHE A 169 -8.37 -12.45 -6.63
C PHE A 169 -9.29 -11.33 -7.11
N SER A 170 -9.74 -10.48 -6.18
CA SER A 170 -10.50 -9.26 -6.48
C SER A 170 -9.56 -8.06 -6.62
N ASP A 171 -9.69 -7.39 -7.74
CA ASP A 171 -8.89 -6.23 -8.11
C ASP A 171 -9.72 -4.94 -7.96
N GLU A 172 -9.39 -4.15 -6.94
CA GLU A 172 -10.00 -2.85 -6.61
C GLU A 172 -11.54 -2.77 -6.66
N PRO A 173 -12.30 -3.69 -6.04
CA PRO A 173 -13.75 -3.53 -5.96
C PRO A 173 -14.11 -2.23 -5.24
N GLN A 174 -14.89 -1.36 -5.90
CA GLN A 174 -15.10 0.02 -5.48
C GLN A 174 -16.57 0.44 -5.58
N PHE A 175 -16.93 1.59 -4.98
CA PHE A 175 -18.30 2.11 -5.16
C PHE A 175 -18.55 2.63 -6.56
N GLY A 176 -17.57 3.17 -7.24
CA GLY A 176 -17.69 3.71 -8.58
C GLY A 176 -18.78 4.76 -8.72
N ASN A 177 -19.01 5.56 -7.67
CA ASN A 177 -20.09 6.56 -7.63
C ASN A 177 -19.70 7.90 -8.29
N THR A 178 -18.49 8.01 -8.81
CA THR A 178 -18.02 9.14 -9.60
C THR A 178 -17.10 8.65 -10.72
N SER A 179 -17.11 9.37 -11.84
CA SER A 179 -16.15 9.18 -12.93
C SER A 179 -14.86 10.01 -12.74
N GLU A 180 -14.80 10.84 -11.70
CA GLU A 180 -13.63 11.65 -11.41
C GLU A 180 -12.60 10.80 -10.67
N MET A 181 -11.38 10.79 -11.17
CA MET A 181 -10.24 10.22 -10.47
C MET A 181 -9.75 11.20 -9.40
N GLY A 182 -9.67 10.77 -8.16
CA GLY A 182 -9.18 11.60 -7.06
C GLY A 182 -9.48 11.00 -5.69
N PHE A 183 -8.71 11.39 -4.70
CA PHE A 183 -8.79 10.85 -3.34
C PHE A 183 -9.67 11.70 -2.41
N ASP A 184 -10.07 12.91 -2.82
CA ASP A 184 -10.93 13.81 -2.02
C ASP A 184 -12.42 13.54 -2.26
N MET A 185 -12.89 12.34 -1.89
CA MET A 185 -14.28 11.88 -2.05
C MET A 185 -15.04 11.88 -0.72
N ASN A 186 -14.93 12.98 0.02
CA ASN A 186 -15.55 13.16 1.33
C ASN A 186 -17.04 13.51 1.21
N VAL A 187 -17.88 12.77 1.94
CA VAL A 187 -19.31 13.05 2.07
C VAL A 187 -19.54 14.40 2.74
N GLY A 188 -20.42 15.22 2.15
CA GLY A 188 -20.76 16.56 2.64
C GLY A 188 -19.79 17.67 2.27
N ARG A 189 -18.59 17.35 1.75
CA ARG A 189 -17.62 18.33 1.23
C ARG A 189 -17.62 18.41 -0.29
N ARG A 190 -17.87 17.27 -0.93
CA ARG A 190 -17.94 17.17 -2.38
C ARG A 190 -19.34 16.77 -2.83
N LYS A 191 -19.88 17.47 -3.84
CA LYS A 191 -21.14 17.08 -4.47
C LYS A 191 -20.86 15.90 -5.40
N MET A 192 -21.41 14.73 -5.06
CA MET A 192 -21.31 13.51 -5.86
C MET A 192 -22.55 12.64 -5.61
N PRO A 193 -22.92 11.74 -6.53
CA PRO A 193 -23.90 10.69 -6.26
C PRO A 193 -23.42 9.83 -5.08
N LEU A 194 -24.33 9.40 -4.22
CA LEU A 194 -24.01 8.63 -3.01
C LEU A 194 -24.60 7.22 -3.08
N PRO A 195 -23.84 6.14 -2.81
CA PRO A 195 -24.34 4.77 -2.78
C PRO A 195 -25.62 4.63 -1.96
N TRP A 196 -26.59 3.88 -2.49
CA TRP A 196 -27.87 3.66 -1.85
C TRP A 196 -28.38 2.24 -2.06
N SER A 197 -29.11 1.70 -1.08
CA SER A 197 -29.88 0.46 -1.19
C SER A 197 -31.14 0.56 -0.35
N ASP A 198 -32.06 -0.37 -0.54
CA ASP A 198 -33.28 -0.40 0.31
C ASP A 198 -32.91 -0.81 1.74
N GLU A 199 -31.95 -1.71 1.95
CA GLU A 199 -31.42 -2.08 3.27
C GLU A 199 -30.79 -0.86 4.00
N LEU A 200 -30.02 -0.02 3.30
CA LEU A 200 -29.49 1.23 3.86
C LEU A 200 -30.62 2.17 4.29
N GLN A 201 -31.64 2.30 3.46
CA GLN A 201 -32.82 3.11 3.82
C GLN A 201 -33.49 2.59 5.08
N GLU A 202 -33.71 1.29 5.22
CA GLU A 202 -34.26 0.66 6.42
C GLU A 202 -33.43 0.95 7.67
N MET A 203 -32.10 0.86 7.58
CA MET A 203 -31.21 1.21 8.69
C MET A 203 -31.33 2.68 9.10
N MET A 204 -31.44 3.60 8.13
CA MET A 204 -31.64 5.02 8.39
C MET A 204 -33.00 5.29 9.03
N GLU A 205 -34.06 4.63 8.56
CA GLU A 205 -35.41 4.72 9.12
C GLU A 205 -35.47 4.14 10.55
N GLU A 206 -34.76 3.05 10.83
CA GLU A 206 -34.68 2.47 12.17
C GLU A 206 -34.01 3.45 13.16
N LYS A 207 -32.91 4.12 12.73
CA LYS A 207 -32.16 5.02 13.58
C LYS A 207 -32.84 6.38 13.81
N TYR A 208 -33.42 6.97 12.77
CA TYR A 208 -33.92 8.36 12.77
C TYR A 208 -35.43 8.47 12.61
N GLY A 209 -36.14 7.37 12.39
CA GLY A 209 -37.54 7.42 11.93
C GLY A 209 -37.66 8.14 10.59
N ASN A 210 -38.83 8.60 10.24
CA ASN A 210 -39.10 9.33 8.99
C ASN A 210 -38.34 10.66 8.90
N THR A 211 -37.81 11.18 10.01
CA THR A 211 -37.06 12.45 10.03
C THR A 211 -35.70 12.36 9.32
N PHE A 212 -35.18 11.15 9.01
CA PHE A 212 -33.92 11.00 8.29
C PHE A 212 -33.95 11.73 6.93
N LEU A 213 -35.10 11.79 6.28
CA LEU A 213 -35.27 12.50 5.00
C LEU A 213 -34.90 13.98 5.11
N SER A 214 -35.23 14.62 6.23
CA SER A 214 -34.89 16.03 6.48
C SER A 214 -33.39 16.27 6.63
N TYR A 215 -32.61 15.24 6.97
CA TYR A 215 -31.16 15.35 7.17
C TYR A 215 -30.33 14.99 5.93
N LEU A 216 -30.93 14.39 4.90
CA LEU A 216 -30.22 14.00 3.68
C LEU A 216 -29.47 15.15 2.98
N PRO A 217 -29.92 16.41 3.01
CA PRO A 217 -29.13 17.52 2.43
C PRO A 217 -27.71 17.65 3.01
N TYR A 218 -27.50 17.29 4.27
CA TYR A 218 -26.19 17.36 4.93
C TYR A 218 -25.18 16.33 4.44
N LEU A 219 -25.63 15.35 3.67
CA LEU A 219 -24.73 14.47 2.91
C LEU A 219 -24.14 15.15 1.67
N PHE A 220 -24.71 16.29 1.24
CA PHE A 220 -24.30 17.04 0.04
C PHE A 220 -23.76 18.44 0.35
N ALA A 221 -23.83 18.90 1.62
CA ALA A 221 -23.49 20.24 2.01
C ALA A 221 -22.97 20.35 3.45
N GLU A 222 -22.17 21.39 3.74
CA GLU A 222 -21.68 21.66 5.09
C GLU A 222 -22.67 22.48 5.93
N THR A 223 -22.64 22.28 7.25
CA THR A 223 -23.44 23.04 8.22
C THR A 223 -22.60 23.90 9.13
N LYS A 224 -23.11 25.08 9.53
CA LYS A 224 -22.45 25.99 10.46
C LYS A 224 -22.17 25.36 11.81
N GLU A 225 -23.18 24.72 12.41
CA GLU A 225 -23.09 24.20 13.79
C GLU A 225 -22.52 22.80 13.86
N LYS A 226 -22.36 22.16 12.72
CA LYS A 226 -21.62 20.92 12.47
C LYS A 226 -22.07 19.66 13.24
N GLN A 227 -23.03 19.74 14.18
CA GLN A 227 -23.39 18.59 15.02
C GLN A 227 -24.22 17.54 14.24
N MET A 228 -25.40 17.91 13.75
CA MET A 228 -26.24 16.99 12.98
C MET A 228 -25.60 16.61 11.66
N GLY A 229 -24.92 17.55 10.99
CA GLY A 229 -24.20 17.28 9.74
C GLY A 229 -23.08 16.26 9.94
N VAL A 230 -22.30 16.34 11.03
CA VAL A 230 -21.28 15.33 11.35
C VAL A 230 -21.93 14.00 11.69
N GLN A 231 -22.97 14.00 12.53
CA GLN A 231 -23.68 12.78 12.93
C GLN A 231 -24.22 12.00 11.73
N ILE A 232 -24.95 12.66 10.82
CA ILE A 232 -25.58 11.99 9.68
C ILE A 232 -24.53 11.46 8.68
N ARG A 233 -23.41 12.20 8.46
CA ARG A 233 -22.32 11.74 7.61
C ARG A 233 -21.60 10.53 8.19
N TYR A 234 -21.27 10.61 9.49
CA TYR A 234 -20.67 9.48 10.20
C TYR A 234 -21.55 8.23 10.11
N ASP A 235 -22.84 8.37 10.45
CA ASP A 235 -23.76 7.24 10.45
C ASP A 235 -23.98 6.66 9.05
N TYR A 236 -24.07 7.51 8.03
CA TYR A 236 -24.16 7.09 6.65
C TYR A 236 -22.92 6.27 6.25
N MET A 237 -21.71 6.77 6.52
CA MET A 237 -20.47 6.07 6.19
C MET A 237 -20.30 4.77 6.98
N ASP A 238 -20.66 4.77 8.27
CA ASP A 238 -20.64 3.56 9.11
C ASP A 238 -21.59 2.49 8.57
N MET A 239 -22.81 2.86 8.17
CA MET A 239 -23.80 1.94 7.59
C MET A 239 -23.37 1.44 6.22
N VAL A 240 -22.94 2.32 5.32
CA VAL A 240 -22.49 1.97 3.97
C VAL A 240 -21.32 0.99 4.00
N SER A 241 -20.29 1.26 4.82
CA SER A 241 -19.13 0.38 4.94
C SER A 241 -19.46 -0.98 5.58
N LYS A 242 -20.39 -1.02 6.55
CA LYS A 242 -20.90 -2.30 7.09
C LYS A 242 -21.71 -3.11 6.08
N LEU A 243 -22.48 -2.44 5.23
CA LEU A 243 -23.20 -3.11 4.15
C LEU A 243 -22.25 -3.63 3.06
N TYR A 244 -21.20 -2.88 2.73
CA TYR A 244 -20.13 -3.37 1.84
C TYR A 244 -19.49 -4.62 2.42
N GLN A 245 -19.09 -4.59 3.70
CA GLN A 245 -18.57 -5.75 4.41
C GLN A 245 -19.50 -6.94 4.29
N LYS A 246 -20.74 -6.80 4.74
CA LYS A 246 -21.74 -7.88 4.84
C LYS A 246 -22.14 -8.44 3.47
N ASN A 247 -22.51 -7.54 2.54
CA ASN A 247 -23.18 -7.91 1.31
C ASN A 247 -22.22 -8.22 0.14
N PHE A 248 -20.96 -7.76 0.22
CA PHE A 248 -19.94 -8.05 -0.80
C PHE A 248 -18.80 -8.89 -0.21
N SER A 249 -17.98 -8.33 0.66
CA SER A 249 -16.74 -8.97 1.10
C SER A 249 -16.98 -10.30 1.83
N ASP A 250 -17.81 -10.29 2.88
CA ASP A 250 -18.08 -11.50 3.68
C ASP A 250 -18.86 -12.55 2.88
N MET A 251 -19.77 -12.11 1.98
CA MET A 251 -20.55 -13.03 1.15
C MET A 251 -19.67 -13.79 0.16
N ILE A 252 -18.73 -13.12 -0.51
CA ILE A 252 -17.76 -13.77 -1.41
C ILE A 252 -16.84 -14.69 -0.63
N GLY A 253 -16.29 -14.21 0.49
CA GLY A 253 -15.43 -15.01 1.36
C GLY A 253 -16.12 -16.28 1.88
N ALA A 254 -17.39 -16.19 2.25
CA ALA A 254 -18.18 -17.33 2.68
C ALA A 254 -18.38 -18.35 1.55
N TRP A 255 -18.70 -17.89 0.33
CA TRP A 255 -18.81 -18.75 -0.85
C TRP A 255 -17.49 -19.48 -1.15
N CYS A 256 -16.37 -18.77 -1.13
CA CYS A 256 -15.04 -19.37 -1.36
C CYS A 256 -14.71 -20.43 -0.31
N ALA A 257 -14.96 -20.15 0.97
CA ALA A 257 -14.75 -21.10 2.07
C ALA A 257 -15.62 -22.36 1.93
N GLU A 258 -16.90 -22.22 1.54
CA GLU A 258 -17.82 -23.34 1.28
C GLU A 258 -17.31 -24.22 0.13
N HIS A 259 -16.63 -23.66 -0.86
CA HIS A 259 -16.08 -24.39 -2.02
C HIS A 259 -14.60 -24.80 -1.85
N GLY A 260 -14.03 -24.61 -0.66
CA GLY A 260 -12.66 -25.05 -0.33
C GLY A 260 -11.55 -24.28 -1.03
N VAL A 261 -11.78 -23.02 -1.36
CA VAL A 261 -10.83 -22.10 -1.98
C VAL A 261 -10.72 -20.81 -1.16
N GLU A 262 -9.68 -20.01 -1.42
CA GLU A 262 -9.44 -18.75 -0.74
C GLU A 262 -9.98 -17.56 -1.55
N TYR A 263 -10.38 -16.51 -0.86
CA TYR A 263 -10.68 -15.19 -1.40
C TYR A 263 -9.56 -14.22 -1.02
N ILE A 264 -8.89 -13.61 -1.99
CA ILE A 264 -7.83 -12.64 -1.79
C ILE A 264 -8.04 -11.43 -2.72
N GLY A 265 -7.22 -10.42 -2.59
CA GLY A 265 -7.23 -9.21 -3.41
C GLY A 265 -6.92 -7.98 -2.58
N HIS A 266 -7.20 -6.83 -3.14
CA HIS A 266 -7.06 -5.53 -2.48
C HIS A 266 -8.19 -4.59 -2.93
N VAL A 267 -8.32 -3.45 -2.27
CA VAL A 267 -9.19 -2.32 -2.66
C VAL A 267 -8.29 -1.15 -3.03
N VAL A 268 -8.85 -0.02 -3.42
CA VAL A 268 -8.04 1.22 -3.47
C VAL A 268 -7.85 1.69 -2.03
N GLU A 269 -6.69 1.42 -1.49
CA GLU A 269 -6.32 1.74 -0.11
C GLU A 269 -5.48 3.02 0.03
N ASP A 270 -5.29 3.77 -1.04
CA ASP A 270 -4.47 4.98 -1.12
C ASP A 270 -4.86 6.06 -0.09
N ASN A 271 -3.97 7.02 0.09
CA ASN A 271 -4.12 8.06 1.12
C ASN A 271 -5.49 8.75 1.12
N GLY A 272 -6.21 8.57 2.22
CA GLY A 272 -7.55 9.10 2.43
C GLY A 272 -8.65 8.29 1.75
N ILE A 273 -8.43 7.73 0.55
CA ILE A 273 -9.45 6.94 -0.16
C ILE A 273 -9.79 5.63 0.58
N HIS A 274 -8.85 5.07 1.34
CA HIS A 274 -9.05 3.89 2.18
C HIS A 274 -10.26 4.01 3.15
N SER A 275 -10.71 5.24 3.45
CA SER A 275 -11.86 5.55 4.30
C SER A 275 -13.01 6.26 3.57
N ARG A 276 -12.93 6.42 2.22
CA ARG A 276 -13.82 7.27 1.44
C ARG A 276 -14.59 6.49 0.37
N LEU A 277 -15.48 7.22 -0.31
CA LEU A 277 -16.23 6.73 -1.48
C LEU A 277 -15.43 6.89 -2.77
N GLY A 278 -16.08 6.94 -3.92
CA GLY A 278 -15.43 7.06 -5.22
C GLY A 278 -14.81 5.75 -5.67
N MET A 279 -13.52 5.72 -5.80
CA MET A 279 -12.73 4.52 -6.06
C MET A 279 -12.50 3.66 -4.81
N GLY A 280 -12.80 4.19 -3.60
CA GLY A 280 -12.61 3.50 -2.35
C GLY A 280 -13.74 2.53 -1.99
N ALA A 281 -13.57 1.86 -0.86
CA ALA A 281 -14.52 0.91 -0.25
C ALA A 281 -15.04 1.38 1.12
N ALA A 282 -14.94 2.66 1.41
CA ALA A 282 -15.36 3.36 2.63
C ALA A 282 -14.61 3.00 3.92
N HIS A 283 -14.04 1.80 4.05
CA HIS A 283 -13.31 1.39 5.26
C HIS A 283 -12.45 0.17 4.98
N TYR A 284 -11.14 0.33 5.03
CA TYR A 284 -10.19 -0.72 4.66
C TYR A 284 -10.42 -2.05 5.40
N PHE A 285 -10.42 -2.05 6.74
CA PHE A 285 -10.54 -3.29 7.53
C PHE A 285 -11.87 -4.02 7.30
N ARG A 286 -12.97 -3.29 7.10
CA ARG A 286 -14.28 -3.87 6.76
C ARG A 286 -14.28 -4.48 5.36
N ALA A 287 -13.65 -3.80 4.41
CA ALA A 287 -13.54 -4.30 3.04
C ALA A 287 -12.71 -5.58 2.97
N MET A 288 -11.67 -5.71 3.80
CA MET A 288 -10.85 -6.92 3.88
C MET A 288 -11.48 -8.08 4.67
N SER A 289 -12.59 -7.88 5.37
CA SER A 289 -13.16 -8.87 6.31
C SER A 289 -13.40 -10.26 5.68
N GLY A 290 -13.95 -10.32 4.48
CA GLY A 290 -14.21 -11.59 3.77
C GLY A 290 -12.97 -12.29 3.22
N GLN A 291 -11.86 -11.58 3.04
CA GLN A 291 -10.65 -12.12 2.43
C GLN A 291 -9.86 -13.02 3.38
N ASP A 292 -9.10 -13.99 2.83
CA ASP A 292 -8.26 -14.94 3.58
C ASP A 292 -6.82 -14.45 3.80
N MET A 293 -6.43 -13.37 3.13
CA MET A 293 -5.20 -12.60 3.37
C MET A 293 -5.59 -11.12 3.44
N ALA A 294 -4.84 -10.31 4.16
CA ALA A 294 -4.90 -8.87 3.95
C ALA A 294 -4.26 -8.53 2.62
N GLY A 295 -4.74 -7.50 1.94
CA GLY A 295 -4.23 -7.11 0.63
C GLY A 295 -4.07 -5.62 0.49
N ILE A 296 -2.98 -5.23 -0.16
CA ILE A 296 -2.70 -3.87 -0.63
C ILE A 296 -2.10 -3.96 -2.02
N ASP A 297 -2.03 -2.83 -2.73
CA ASP A 297 -1.14 -2.69 -3.86
C ASP A 297 -0.04 -1.64 -3.61
N CYS A 298 1.01 -1.69 -4.44
CA CYS A 298 2.06 -0.68 -4.48
C CYS A 298 2.52 -0.51 -5.94
N ILE A 299 1.89 0.42 -6.63
CA ILE A 299 2.00 0.63 -8.06
C ILE A 299 2.28 2.10 -8.42
N GLY A 300 2.49 2.40 -9.71
CA GLY A 300 2.44 3.75 -10.26
C GLY A 300 3.43 4.77 -9.68
N GLY A 301 4.56 4.32 -9.14
CA GLY A 301 5.56 5.21 -8.55
C GLY A 301 5.18 5.73 -7.15
N GLN A 302 4.32 5.02 -6.42
CA GLN A 302 3.93 5.38 -5.04
C GLN A 302 5.12 5.39 -4.09
N ILE A 303 6.05 4.44 -4.24
CA ILE A 303 7.32 4.38 -3.50
C ILE A 303 8.47 4.38 -4.48
N VAL A 304 9.31 5.40 -4.44
CA VAL A 304 10.46 5.56 -5.34
C VAL A 304 11.71 5.79 -4.52
N TYR A 305 12.73 4.96 -4.75
CA TYR A 305 14.03 5.10 -4.09
C TYR A 305 14.64 6.48 -4.34
N GLY A 306 15.09 7.13 -3.28
CA GLY A 306 15.72 8.46 -3.34
C GLY A 306 14.77 9.64 -3.52
N ALA A 307 13.48 9.39 -3.64
CA ALA A 307 12.54 10.49 -3.75
C ALA A 307 12.10 11.03 -2.37
N PRO A 308 11.91 12.37 -2.21
CA PRO A 308 11.43 12.94 -0.96
C PRO A 308 10.04 12.42 -0.59
N VAL A 309 9.88 11.91 0.63
CA VAL A 309 8.58 11.38 1.12
C VAL A 309 7.52 12.46 1.33
N GLU A 310 7.92 13.71 1.48
CA GLU A 310 7.01 14.85 1.64
C GLU A 310 6.38 15.31 0.31
N THR A 311 6.82 14.77 -0.82
CA THR A 311 6.29 15.17 -2.12
C THR A 311 5.01 14.42 -2.44
N ARG A 312 4.07 15.12 -3.07
CA ARG A 312 2.91 14.52 -3.71
C ARG A 312 3.27 14.11 -5.13
N ARG A 313 2.82 12.96 -5.57
CA ARG A 313 3.19 12.36 -6.85
C ARG A 313 2.01 11.72 -7.55
N GLY A 314 2.24 11.45 -8.83
CA GLY A 314 1.31 10.71 -9.66
C GLY A 314 0.10 11.52 -10.14
N MET A 315 -0.83 10.84 -10.79
CA MET A 315 -2.01 11.45 -11.42
C MET A 315 -3.00 12.08 -10.44
N VAL A 316 -2.97 11.69 -9.16
CA VAL A 316 -4.00 11.99 -8.17
C VAL A 316 -3.45 12.67 -6.92
N ASP A 317 -2.29 13.30 -7.01
CA ASP A 317 -1.72 14.07 -5.89
C ASP A 317 -1.42 13.19 -4.65
N ALA A 318 -0.87 12.01 -4.90
CA ALA A 318 -0.60 10.98 -3.91
C ALA A 318 0.36 11.44 -2.80
N ASP A 319 0.05 11.13 -1.54
CA ASP A 319 0.83 11.52 -0.36
C ASP A 319 1.95 10.51 -0.09
N GLY A 320 3.19 10.86 -0.42
CA GLY A 320 4.34 9.99 -0.18
C GLY A 320 4.54 9.59 1.29
N GLU A 321 4.12 10.42 2.24
CA GLU A 321 4.16 10.09 3.67
C GLU A 321 3.24 8.89 4.00
N PHE A 322 2.05 8.83 3.38
CA PHE A 322 1.14 7.71 3.52
C PHE A 322 1.77 6.42 2.98
N TYR A 323 2.28 6.43 1.76
CA TYR A 323 2.84 5.23 1.13
C TYR A 323 4.04 4.67 1.88
N HIS A 324 4.96 5.54 2.31
CA HIS A 324 6.17 5.10 3.01
C HIS A 324 5.91 4.60 4.45
N TYR A 325 4.92 5.16 5.16
CA TYR A 325 4.78 4.89 6.59
C TYR A 325 3.47 4.22 7.01
N ALA A 326 2.40 4.36 6.24
CA ALA A 326 1.10 3.82 6.63
C ALA A 326 0.60 2.66 5.77
N LEU A 327 0.74 2.70 4.44
CA LEU A 327 0.17 1.70 3.53
C LEU A 327 0.57 0.27 3.90
N GLY A 328 1.87 -0.02 3.90
CA GLY A 328 2.37 -1.36 4.24
C GLY A 328 1.98 -1.79 5.65
N LYS A 329 2.02 -0.85 6.63
CA LYS A 329 1.61 -1.12 8.01
C LYS A 329 0.11 -1.39 8.14
N MET A 330 -0.74 -0.67 7.41
CA MET A 330 -2.20 -0.90 7.41
C MET A 330 -2.54 -2.30 6.90
N GLY A 331 -1.92 -2.70 5.78
CA GLY A 331 -2.05 -4.07 5.26
C GLY A 331 -1.54 -5.12 6.25
N ALA A 332 -0.31 -4.96 6.72
CA ALA A 332 0.30 -5.90 7.65
C ALA A 332 -0.49 -6.05 8.96
N SER A 333 -0.94 -4.93 9.53
CA SER A 333 -1.76 -4.94 10.75
C SER A 333 -3.08 -5.71 10.57
N CYS A 334 -3.73 -5.56 9.40
CA CYS A 334 -4.91 -6.37 9.09
C CYS A 334 -4.55 -7.87 9.05
N GLY A 335 -3.39 -8.22 8.47
CA GLY A 335 -2.89 -9.59 8.46
C GLY A 335 -2.57 -10.17 9.84
N HIS A 336 -1.93 -9.36 10.70
CA HIS A 336 -1.53 -9.75 12.04
C HIS A 336 -2.72 -9.89 13.00
N LEU A 337 -3.63 -8.91 12.97
CA LEU A 337 -4.66 -8.74 13.99
C LEU A 337 -5.96 -9.51 13.70
N ASP A 338 -6.23 -9.87 12.44
CA ASP A 338 -7.40 -10.68 12.09
C ASP A 338 -7.02 -12.18 12.02
N PRO A 339 -7.57 -13.03 12.92
CA PRO A 339 -7.27 -14.47 12.96
C PRO A 339 -7.53 -15.21 11.64
N LYS A 340 -8.49 -14.74 10.83
CA LYS A 340 -8.81 -15.30 9.52
C LYS A 340 -7.63 -15.21 8.55
N LYS A 341 -6.84 -14.13 8.61
CA LYS A 341 -5.71 -13.88 7.73
C LYS A 341 -4.50 -14.76 8.02
N LYS A 342 -4.39 -15.29 9.23
CA LYS A 342 -3.27 -16.17 9.69
C LYS A 342 -1.90 -15.52 9.53
N GLY A 343 -1.79 -14.21 9.80
CA GLY A 343 -0.56 -13.42 9.66
C GLY A 343 -0.11 -13.19 8.22
N ARG A 344 -1.00 -13.36 7.22
CA ARG A 344 -0.65 -13.21 5.81
C ARG A 344 -1.10 -11.86 5.26
N THR A 345 -0.16 -11.17 4.63
CA THR A 345 -0.42 -9.90 3.93
C THR A 345 0.18 -9.96 2.55
N MET A 346 -0.67 -9.91 1.54
CA MET A 346 -0.23 -9.81 0.16
C MET A 346 -0.08 -8.35 -0.28
N CYS A 347 0.82 -8.12 -1.24
CA CYS A 347 0.89 -6.90 -2.01
C CYS A 347 0.95 -7.23 -3.50
N GLU A 348 0.06 -6.62 -4.29
CA GLU A 348 0.28 -6.46 -5.72
C GLU A 348 1.32 -5.36 -5.90
N LEU A 349 2.41 -5.65 -6.63
CA LEU A 349 3.56 -4.75 -6.66
C LEU A 349 4.23 -4.69 -8.03
N PHE A 350 4.93 -3.58 -8.30
CA PHE A 350 5.70 -3.26 -9.50
C PHE A 350 4.89 -2.73 -10.68
N GLY A 351 3.58 -2.92 -10.73
CA GLY A 351 2.74 -2.45 -11.83
C GLY A 351 2.80 -0.93 -12.02
N ALA A 352 2.73 -0.47 -13.28
CA ALA A 352 2.70 0.94 -13.66
C ALA A 352 3.89 1.81 -13.22
N TYR A 353 5.02 1.21 -12.83
CA TYR A 353 6.27 1.95 -12.57
C TYR A 353 7.02 2.34 -13.85
N GLY A 354 6.63 1.76 -14.98
CA GLY A 354 7.27 2.02 -16.25
C GLY A 354 8.39 1.03 -16.60
N TRP A 355 8.96 1.18 -17.80
CA TRP A 355 10.03 0.30 -18.29
C TRP A 355 11.42 0.57 -17.69
N SER A 356 11.60 1.68 -16.97
CA SER A 356 12.83 2.01 -16.23
C SER A 356 12.94 1.29 -14.88
N PHE A 357 11.84 0.75 -14.38
CA PHE A 357 11.80 0.06 -13.11
C PHE A 357 12.32 -1.38 -13.24
N GLY A 358 13.59 -1.57 -12.90
CA GLY A 358 14.31 -2.83 -13.03
C GLY A 358 14.52 -3.58 -11.72
N VAL A 359 15.34 -4.63 -11.75
CA VAL A 359 15.58 -5.52 -10.60
C VAL A 359 16.19 -4.82 -9.40
N ARG A 360 16.94 -3.73 -9.59
CA ARG A 360 17.52 -2.90 -8.52
C ARG A 360 16.41 -2.21 -7.71
N ASP A 361 15.52 -1.52 -8.41
CA ASP A 361 14.44 -0.76 -7.78
C ASP A 361 13.36 -1.71 -7.22
N MET A 362 13.11 -2.82 -7.92
CA MET A 362 12.27 -3.92 -7.41
C MET A 362 12.81 -4.49 -6.09
N LYS A 363 14.14 -4.66 -5.95
CA LYS A 363 14.76 -5.14 -4.71
C LYS A 363 14.52 -4.17 -3.56
N TYR A 364 14.70 -2.86 -3.80
CA TYR A 364 14.43 -1.84 -2.78
C TYR A 364 12.97 -1.82 -2.35
N LEU A 365 12.02 -1.80 -3.31
CA LEU A 365 10.59 -1.82 -3.01
C LEU A 365 10.18 -3.08 -2.22
N LEU A 366 10.75 -4.22 -2.58
CA LEU A 366 10.51 -5.48 -1.90
C LEU A 366 10.99 -5.42 -0.44
N ASP A 367 12.21 -4.92 -0.20
CA ASP A 367 12.76 -4.75 1.15
C ASP A 367 11.96 -3.76 1.98
N HIS A 368 11.52 -2.65 1.37
CA HIS A 368 10.65 -1.68 2.01
C HIS A 368 9.35 -2.34 2.51
N LEU A 369 8.65 -3.09 1.64
CA LEU A 369 7.40 -3.76 1.98
C LEU A 369 7.59 -4.86 3.05
N LEU A 370 8.68 -5.64 2.96
CA LEU A 370 9.03 -6.64 3.97
C LEU A 370 9.26 -6.01 5.36
N THR A 371 9.92 -4.84 5.42
CA THR A 371 10.10 -4.10 6.70
C THR A 371 8.82 -3.47 7.24
N LYS A 372 7.73 -3.49 6.49
CA LYS A 372 6.39 -3.10 6.95
C LYS A 372 5.51 -4.30 7.32
N GLY A 373 5.98 -5.54 7.05
CA GLY A 373 5.29 -6.79 7.41
C GLY A 373 4.52 -7.45 6.27
N VAL A 374 4.67 -6.97 5.03
CA VAL A 374 4.16 -7.68 3.85
C VAL A 374 4.96 -8.96 3.65
N ASN A 375 4.28 -10.11 3.52
CA ASN A 375 4.92 -11.42 3.44
C ASN A 375 4.37 -12.33 2.33
N TYR A 376 3.59 -11.79 1.42
CA TYR A 376 3.09 -12.48 0.22
C TYR A 376 3.14 -11.54 -0.98
N LEU A 377 3.86 -11.95 -2.05
CA LEU A 377 4.14 -11.11 -3.20
C LEU A 377 3.29 -11.53 -4.40
N VAL A 378 2.63 -10.56 -5.04
CA VAL A 378 1.88 -10.73 -6.30
C VAL A 378 2.50 -9.79 -7.33
N PRO A 379 3.61 -10.18 -8.00
CA PRO A 379 4.29 -9.30 -8.94
C PRO A 379 3.48 -9.03 -10.21
N HIS A 380 3.26 -7.78 -10.54
CA HIS A 380 2.63 -7.31 -11.77
C HIS A 380 3.72 -6.82 -12.76
N ALA A 381 3.91 -7.44 -14.03
CA ALA A 381 3.16 -8.64 -14.42
C ALA A 381 3.89 -9.41 -15.52
N PHE A 382 3.34 -10.58 -15.81
CA PHE A 382 3.63 -11.31 -17.04
C PHE A 382 2.53 -11.03 -18.07
N SER A 383 2.82 -10.24 -19.10
CA SER A 383 1.86 -9.96 -20.16
C SER A 383 1.86 -11.03 -21.25
N MET A 384 0.65 -11.30 -21.76
CA MET A 384 0.44 -12.14 -22.97
C MET A 384 0.42 -11.31 -24.26
N ALA A 385 0.40 -9.97 -24.18
CA ALA A 385 0.38 -9.08 -25.33
C ALA A 385 1.74 -9.04 -26.06
N ASP A 386 1.75 -8.46 -27.26
CA ASP A 386 2.97 -8.22 -28.01
C ASP A 386 3.80 -7.09 -27.39
N TYR A 387 5.12 -7.18 -27.54
CA TYR A 387 6.04 -6.16 -27.02
C TYR A 387 6.15 -4.97 -28.01
N PRO A 388 6.19 -3.72 -27.52
CA PRO A 388 6.00 -3.32 -26.12
C PRO A 388 4.52 -3.26 -25.75
N ASP A 389 4.16 -3.94 -24.65
CA ASP A 389 2.86 -3.76 -24.06
C ASP A 389 2.85 -2.50 -23.19
N ILE A 390 1.89 -1.63 -23.44
CA ILE A 390 1.77 -0.33 -22.73
C ILE A 390 0.92 -0.40 -21.47
N ASP A 391 0.31 -1.55 -21.20
CA ASP A 391 -0.55 -1.74 -20.03
C ASP A 391 0.26 -1.97 -18.77
N CYS A 392 0.42 -0.94 -17.97
CA CYS A 392 1.06 -0.95 -16.65
C CYS A 392 2.44 -1.66 -16.58
N PRO A 393 3.46 -1.33 -17.44
CA PRO A 393 4.78 -1.92 -17.34
C PRO A 393 5.43 -1.65 -15.95
N PRO A 394 6.45 -2.47 -15.53
CA PRO A 394 7.27 -3.36 -16.36
C PRO A 394 6.65 -4.74 -16.55
N HIS A 395 6.92 -5.37 -17.71
CA HIS A 395 6.58 -6.76 -17.95
C HIS A 395 7.85 -7.61 -17.89
N PHE A 396 7.89 -8.59 -16.97
CA PHE A 396 9.13 -9.28 -16.61
C PHE A 396 9.72 -10.09 -17.74
N TYR A 397 8.92 -10.81 -18.51
CA TYR A 397 9.38 -11.57 -19.66
C TYR A 397 9.37 -10.77 -20.97
N ALA A 398 8.36 -9.91 -21.16
CA ALA A 398 8.19 -9.04 -22.33
C ALA A 398 8.42 -9.78 -23.68
N ARG A 399 7.86 -10.98 -23.85
CA ARG A 399 8.11 -11.87 -25.01
C ARG A 399 9.59 -12.14 -25.27
N GLY A 400 10.44 -12.15 -24.21
CA GLY A 400 11.89 -12.35 -24.29
C GLY A 400 12.68 -11.07 -24.65
N ASN A 401 12.07 -9.90 -24.63
CA ASN A 401 12.77 -8.63 -24.90
C ASN A 401 13.36 -8.00 -23.63
N ASN A 402 12.95 -8.42 -22.42
CA ASN A 402 13.53 -7.89 -21.18
C ASN A 402 14.87 -8.58 -20.88
N PRO A 403 16.00 -7.84 -20.90
CA PRO A 403 17.33 -8.41 -20.61
C PRO A 403 17.46 -8.91 -19.16
N GLU A 404 16.68 -8.38 -18.24
CA GLU A 404 16.76 -8.68 -16.81
C GLU A 404 15.95 -9.90 -16.38
N PHE A 405 15.14 -10.51 -17.28
CA PHE A 405 14.29 -11.64 -16.92
C PHE A 405 15.00 -12.79 -16.17
N PRO A 406 16.23 -13.20 -16.55
CA PRO A 406 16.96 -14.22 -15.79
C PRO A 406 17.28 -13.81 -14.35
N TYR A 407 17.47 -12.52 -14.12
CA TYR A 407 17.83 -11.94 -12.82
C TYR A 407 16.60 -11.63 -11.95
N PHE A 408 15.44 -11.41 -12.58
CA PHE A 408 14.17 -11.40 -11.89
C PHE A 408 13.89 -12.73 -11.16
N ALA A 409 14.31 -13.86 -11.74
CA ALA A 409 14.22 -15.16 -11.06
C ALA A 409 15.08 -15.23 -9.80
N GLU A 410 16.27 -14.59 -9.78
CA GLU A 410 17.12 -14.51 -8.58
C GLU A 410 16.48 -13.61 -7.50
N LEU A 411 15.90 -12.48 -7.93
CA LEU A 411 15.13 -11.61 -7.02
C LEU A 411 13.95 -12.37 -6.39
N MET A 412 13.21 -13.17 -7.15
CA MET A 412 12.09 -13.95 -6.62
C MET A 412 12.54 -15.09 -5.68
N LYS A 413 13.72 -15.66 -5.87
CA LYS A 413 14.31 -16.60 -4.88
C LYS A 413 14.57 -15.91 -3.55
N TYR A 414 15.16 -14.71 -3.60
CA TYR A 414 15.35 -13.87 -2.42
C TYR A 414 14.03 -13.54 -1.74
N GLY A 415 13.04 -13.02 -2.50
CA GLY A 415 11.72 -12.68 -1.99
C GLY A 415 11.01 -13.88 -1.35
N ASN A 416 11.07 -15.06 -1.96
CA ASN A 416 10.47 -16.27 -1.40
C ASN A 416 11.11 -16.68 -0.07
N ARG A 417 12.46 -16.60 0.06
CA ARG A 417 13.14 -16.89 1.33
C ARG A 417 12.74 -15.91 2.43
N MET A 418 12.67 -14.62 2.08
CA MET A 418 12.25 -13.60 3.03
C MET A 418 10.79 -13.75 3.44
N CYS A 419 9.89 -14.03 2.52
CA CYS A 419 8.49 -14.30 2.82
C CYS A 419 8.31 -15.54 3.71
N ASP A 420 9.06 -16.63 3.45
CA ASP A 420 9.03 -17.81 4.31
C ASP A 420 9.56 -17.51 5.71
N LEU A 421 10.66 -16.76 5.79
CA LEU A 421 11.28 -16.35 7.05
C LEU A 421 10.32 -15.51 7.91
N LEU A 422 9.59 -14.59 7.30
CA LEU A 422 8.66 -13.66 7.94
C LEU A 422 7.18 -14.14 7.91
N SER A 423 6.96 -15.45 7.87
CA SER A 423 5.62 -16.06 7.86
C SER A 423 5.51 -17.17 8.91
N GLY A 424 4.28 -17.36 9.44
CA GLY A 424 3.96 -18.45 10.37
C GLY A 424 4.43 -18.24 11.80
N GLY A 425 4.84 -17.03 12.16
CA GLY A 425 5.16 -16.56 13.51
C GLY A 425 4.28 -15.38 13.91
N ARG A 426 4.82 -14.44 14.66
CA ARG A 426 4.13 -13.21 15.07
C ARG A 426 5.03 -11.98 14.91
N HIS A 427 4.42 -10.86 14.64
CA HIS A 427 5.04 -9.54 14.68
C HIS A 427 5.23 -9.09 16.14
N ILE A 428 6.27 -8.36 16.42
CA ILE A 428 6.52 -7.80 17.75
C ILE A 428 6.51 -6.28 17.64
N ALA A 429 5.48 -5.65 18.19
CA ALA A 429 5.34 -4.19 18.25
C ALA A 429 4.91 -3.73 19.64
N SER A 430 5.44 -2.59 20.08
CA SER A 430 5.17 -2.04 21.42
C SER A 430 3.84 -1.34 21.54
N VAL A 431 3.31 -0.75 20.47
CA VAL A 431 2.13 0.12 20.50
C VAL A 431 1.15 -0.19 19.37
N ALA A 432 -0.15 0.02 19.66
CA ALA A 432 -1.20 0.08 18.65
C ALA A 432 -1.49 1.54 18.29
N VAL A 433 -1.76 1.82 17.01
CA VAL A 433 -2.20 3.12 16.51
C VAL A 433 -3.64 2.98 16.00
N LEU A 434 -4.54 3.85 16.45
CA LEU A 434 -5.93 3.80 15.99
C LEU A 434 -6.02 4.21 14.50
N TYR A 435 -6.69 3.38 13.71
CA TYR A 435 -7.06 3.69 12.32
C TYR A 435 -7.93 4.96 12.26
N ASP A 436 -7.64 5.83 11.32
CA ASP A 436 -8.25 7.17 11.26
C ASP A 436 -9.52 7.26 10.38
N GLY A 437 -10.05 6.15 9.88
CA GLY A 437 -11.22 6.16 8.99
C GLY A 437 -12.44 6.84 9.60
N GLU A 438 -12.82 6.46 10.81
CA GLU A 438 -13.91 7.09 11.53
C GLU A 438 -13.64 8.55 11.91
N ALA A 439 -12.37 8.91 12.09
CA ALA A 439 -11.96 10.29 12.32
C ALA A 439 -12.13 11.15 11.05
N ASP A 440 -11.78 10.62 9.88
CA ASP A 440 -12.01 11.29 8.59
C ASP A 440 -13.49 11.58 8.33
N TRP A 441 -14.38 10.64 8.68
CA TRP A 441 -15.83 10.85 8.58
C TRP A 441 -16.36 11.92 9.56
N SER A 442 -15.68 12.07 10.69
CA SER A 442 -16.05 13.02 11.77
C SER A 442 -15.63 14.46 11.49
N GLY A 443 -14.70 14.70 10.59
CA GLY A 443 -14.25 16.02 10.15
C GLY A 443 -12.78 16.33 10.44
N GLU A 444 -12.49 17.25 11.37
CA GLU A 444 -11.12 17.70 11.64
C GLU A 444 -10.32 16.64 12.40
N HIS A 445 -9.28 16.13 11.78
CA HIS A 445 -8.41 15.07 12.32
C HIS A 445 -6.99 15.16 11.75
N MET A 446 -6.07 14.41 12.36
CA MET A 446 -4.71 14.16 11.87
C MET A 446 -4.70 12.83 11.13
N PRO A 447 -4.22 12.76 9.88
CA PRO A 447 -4.00 11.50 9.18
C PRO A 447 -2.99 10.63 9.94
N MET A 448 -3.27 9.31 10.02
CA MET A 448 -2.48 8.35 10.80
C MET A 448 -1.02 8.23 10.36
N GLN A 449 -0.71 8.49 9.06
CA GLN A 449 0.65 8.41 8.53
C GLN A 449 1.63 9.36 9.25
N LYS A 450 1.16 10.47 9.80
CA LYS A 450 2.01 11.38 10.59
C LYS A 450 2.50 10.74 11.88
N VAL A 451 1.63 10.00 12.56
CA VAL A 451 1.97 9.22 13.75
C VAL A 451 2.88 8.04 13.38
N CYS A 452 2.54 7.30 12.32
CA CYS A 452 3.36 6.19 11.84
C CYS A 452 4.79 6.65 11.49
N ARG A 453 4.94 7.79 10.80
CA ARG A 453 6.25 8.38 10.46
C ARG A 453 7.09 8.71 11.70
N GLU A 454 6.48 9.35 12.69
CA GLU A 454 7.16 9.72 13.94
C GLU A 454 7.67 8.48 14.69
N LEU A 455 6.85 7.45 14.79
CA LEU A 455 7.20 6.22 15.52
C LEU A 455 8.25 5.39 14.76
N LEU A 456 8.02 5.07 13.49
CA LEU A 456 8.94 4.27 12.67
C LEU A 456 10.30 4.96 12.49
N GLY A 457 10.33 6.30 12.34
CA GLY A 457 11.56 7.08 12.31
C GLY A 457 12.36 7.05 13.61
N SER A 458 11.73 6.62 14.71
CA SER A 458 12.35 6.46 16.03
C SER A 458 12.58 4.98 16.41
N GLN A 459 12.44 4.06 15.46
CA GLN A 459 12.52 2.59 15.61
C GLN A 459 11.50 2.04 16.63
N ILE A 460 10.32 2.67 16.74
CA ILE A 460 9.18 2.15 17.49
C ILE A 460 8.21 1.53 16.48
N ASP A 461 8.15 0.22 16.44
CA ASP A 461 7.23 -0.49 15.54
C ASP A 461 5.81 -0.50 16.11
N LEU A 462 4.83 -0.68 15.22
CA LEU A 462 3.41 -0.50 15.52
C LEU A 462 2.53 -1.42 14.68
N ASP A 463 1.31 -1.66 15.16
CA ASP A 463 0.19 -2.12 14.35
C ASP A 463 -0.96 -1.10 14.37
N ILE A 464 -1.66 -0.98 13.24
CA ILE A 464 -2.83 -0.11 13.09
C ILE A 464 -4.08 -0.93 13.44
N VAL A 465 -4.82 -0.50 14.45
CA VAL A 465 -6.01 -1.20 14.96
C VAL A 465 -7.29 -0.45 14.59
N SER A 466 -8.30 -1.16 14.06
CA SER A 466 -9.60 -0.55 13.78
C SER A 466 -10.45 -0.40 15.05
N LEU A 467 -11.39 0.55 15.03
CA LEU A 467 -12.33 0.70 16.13
C LEU A 467 -13.21 -0.55 16.32
N ASP A 468 -13.55 -1.24 15.23
CA ASP A 468 -14.34 -2.48 15.31
C ASP A 468 -13.60 -3.58 16.08
N MET A 469 -12.28 -3.72 15.90
CA MET A 469 -11.45 -4.65 16.66
C MET A 469 -11.44 -4.32 18.15
N LEU A 470 -11.30 -3.04 18.50
CA LEU A 470 -11.35 -2.59 19.89
C LEU A 470 -12.72 -2.82 20.55
N CYS A 471 -13.80 -2.67 19.78
CA CYS A 471 -15.18 -2.87 20.28
C CYS A 471 -15.54 -4.35 20.50
N ASP A 472 -14.90 -5.29 19.80
CA ASP A 472 -15.12 -6.74 19.95
C ASP A 472 -13.80 -7.51 19.94
N LEU A 473 -13.00 -7.30 20.97
CA LEU A 473 -11.73 -7.99 21.13
C LEU A 473 -11.88 -9.52 21.08
N SER A 474 -13.03 -10.04 21.55
CA SER A 474 -13.26 -11.49 21.59
C SER A 474 -13.31 -12.13 20.21
N ALA A 475 -13.85 -11.43 19.22
CA ALA A 475 -13.87 -11.88 17.82
C ALA A 475 -12.45 -11.98 17.22
N TYR A 476 -11.50 -11.22 17.76
CA TYR A 476 -10.10 -11.18 17.33
C TYR A 476 -9.15 -11.88 18.31
N ASN A 477 -9.63 -12.90 19.06
CA ASN A 477 -8.84 -13.61 20.06
C ASN A 477 -8.10 -12.67 21.04
N GLY A 478 -8.71 -11.53 21.39
CA GLY A 478 -8.08 -10.46 22.14
C GLY A 478 -8.68 -10.25 23.53
N ALA A 479 -7.97 -9.48 24.33
CA ALA A 479 -8.39 -9.02 25.65
C ALA A 479 -7.61 -7.74 26.03
N CYS A 480 -8.17 -6.95 26.94
CA CYS A 480 -7.45 -5.88 27.61
C CYS A 480 -7.31 -6.24 29.09
N ASP A 481 -6.08 -6.41 29.59
CA ASP A 481 -5.80 -6.77 30.98
C ASP A 481 -4.93 -5.71 31.63
N GLY A 482 -5.59 -4.82 32.36
CA GLY A 482 -4.93 -3.71 33.04
C GLY A 482 -4.22 -2.78 32.07
N ASN A 483 -2.91 -2.86 31.99
CA ASN A 483 -2.07 -1.99 31.19
C ASN A 483 -1.61 -2.58 29.86
N THR A 484 -2.17 -3.71 29.41
CA THR A 484 -1.83 -4.35 28.15
C THR A 484 -3.05 -4.63 27.29
N LEU A 485 -2.93 -4.41 26.01
CA LEU A 485 -3.91 -4.77 24.98
C LEU A 485 -3.37 -5.96 24.19
N GLN A 486 -4.14 -7.04 24.12
CA GLN A 486 -3.81 -8.22 23.32
C GLN A 486 -4.81 -8.39 22.19
N ILE A 487 -4.34 -8.65 20.97
CA ILE A 487 -5.17 -8.96 19.80
C ILE A 487 -4.46 -10.03 18.99
N ASN A 488 -5.10 -11.18 18.77
CA ASN A 488 -4.62 -12.31 17.96
C ASN A 488 -3.16 -12.76 18.27
N GLY A 489 -2.75 -12.67 19.52
CA GLY A 489 -1.39 -13.04 19.95
C GLY A 489 -0.38 -11.88 19.98
N GLU A 490 -0.69 -10.75 19.36
CA GLU A 490 0.08 -9.52 19.50
C GLU A 490 -0.21 -8.85 20.85
N THR A 491 0.78 -8.13 21.40
CA THR A 491 0.67 -7.52 22.74
C THR A 491 1.20 -6.08 22.70
N PHE A 492 0.35 -5.13 23.04
CA PHE A 492 0.67 -3.71 23.03
C PHE A 492 0.64 -3.13 24.45
N GLY A 493 1.64 -2.33 24.79
CA GLY A 493 1.74 -1.60 26.06
C GLY A 493 0.91 -0.30 26.10
N GLY A 494 0.38 0.15 24.96
CA GLY A 494 -0.43 1.35 24.86
C GLY A 494 -1.12 1.52 23.53
N LEU A 495 -2.10 2.43 23.51
CA LEU A 495 -2.85 2.84 22.32
C LEU A 495 -2.53 4.31 21.99
N VAL A 496 -2.13 4.59 20.77
CA VAL A 496 -1.93 5.95 20.26
C VAL A 496 -3.12 6.34 19.38
N ILE A 497 -3.73 7.47 19.67
CA ILE A 497 -4.86 8.00 18.91
C ILE A 497 -4.40 9.29 18.21
N PRO A 498 -4.28 9.31 16.86
CA PRO A 498 -4.03 10.53 16.11
C PRO A 498 -5.04 11.62 16.48
N TYR A 499 -4.66 12.89 16.39
CA TYR A 499 -5.58 13.98 16.71
C TYR A 499 -6.93 13.83 16.02
N VAL A 500 -7.99 13.96 16.77
CA VAL A 500 -9.36 13.96 16.28
C VAL A 500 -10.20 14.91 17.13
N LYS A 501 -10.94 15.79 16.49
CA LYS A 501 -11.75 16.80 17.19
C LYS A 501 -12.99 16.22 17.84
N GLN A 502 -13.66 15.29 17.16
CA GLN A 502 -14.88 14.64 17.60
C GLN A 502 -14.74 13.13 17.48
N ILE A 503 -15.04 12.39 18.53
CA ILE A 503 -14.96 10.93 18.56
C ILE A 503 -16.34 10.29 18.52
N PRO A 504 -16.49 9.10 17.89
CA PRO A 504 -17.73 8.33 17.98
C PRO A 504 -17.98 7.83 19.41
N ALA A 505 -19.26 7.69 19.78
CA ALA A 505 -19.65 7.20 21.11
C ALA A 505 -19.02 5.84 21.43
N ARG A 506 -18.93 4.93 20.43
CA ARG A 506 -18.30 3.62 20.56
C ARG A 506 -16.84 3.71 21.03
N LEU A 507 -16.09 4.71 20.56
CA LEU A 507 -14.69 4.92 21.01
C LEU A 507 -14.66 5.35 22.47
N ALA A 508 -15.49 6.30 22.87
CA ALA A 508 -15.56 6.74 24.27
C ALA A 508 -15.94 5.60 25.22
N ASP A 509 -16.89 4.75 24.81
CA ASP A 509 -17.35 3.59 25.58
C ASP A 509 -16.24 2.53 25.72
N VAL A 510 -15.53 2.19 24.65
CA VAL A 510 -14.46 1.18 24.68
C VAL A 510 -13.25 1.67 25.49
N LEU A 511 -12.88 2.93 25.39
CA LEU A 511 -11.81 3.50 26.21
C LEU A 511 -12.14 3.45 27.70
N THR A 512 -13.41 3.64 28.06
CA THR A 512 -13.88 3.49 29.45
C THR A 512 -13.78 2.03 29.93
N GLN A 513 -14.01 1.05 29.06
CA GLN A 513 -13.85 -0.38 29.39
C GLN A 513 -12.37 -0.80 29.50
N MET A 514 -11.47 -0.10 28.81
CA MET A 514 -10.02 -0.30 28.85
C MET A 514 -9.33 0.58 29.91
N ASP A 515 -10.02 0.91 31.01
CA ASP A 515 -9.42 1.73 32.10
C ASP A 515 -8.18 1.04 32.65
N GLY A 516 -7.04 1.76 32.64
CA GLY A 516 -5.73 1.25 33.01
C GLY A 516 -4.75 1.07 31.82
N LEU A 517 -5.23 0.85 30.61
CA LEU A 517 -4.40 0.89 29.41
C LEU A 517 -3.88 2.32 29.16
N PRO A 518 -2.57 2.55 29.00
CA PRO A 518 -2.06 3.86 28.59
C PRO A 518 -2.60 4.22 27.19
N VAL A 519 -3.26 5.38 27.08
CA VAL A 519 -3.81 5.91 25.83
C VAL A 519 -3.25 7.31 25.59
N PHE A 520 -2.64 7.52 24.44
CA PHE A 520 -1.96 8.75 24.07
C PHE A 520 -2.72 9.45 22.95
N PHE A 521 -3.43 10.54 23.27
CA PHE A 521 -4.03 11.42 22.28
C PHE A 521 -2.98 12.39 21.76
N VAL A 522 -2.75 12.38 20.47
CA VAL A 522 -1.73 13.22 19.83
C VAL A 522 -2.25 14.65 19.69
N ASP A 523 -1.44 15.62 20.07
CA ASP A 523 -1.62 17.08 20.04
C ASP A 523 -2.78 17.62 20.90
N ALA A 524 -3.98 17.07 20.85
CA ALA A 524 -5.09 17.53 21.66
C ALA A 524 -6.06 16.40 22.04
N MET A 525 -6.75 16.59 23.17
CA MET A 525 -7.90 15.76 23.56
C MET A 525 -9.12 16.11 22.70
N PRO A 526 -10.03 15.13 22.44
CA PRO A 526 -11.24 15.42 21.68
C PRO A 526 -12.17 16.40 22.41
N ASP A 527 -12.80 17.29 21.65
CA ASP A 527 -13.70 18.31 22.18
C ASP A 527 -15.09 17.77 22.50
N GLN A 528 -15.53 16.71 21.78
CA GLN A 528 -16.92 16.27 21.79
C GLN A 528 -17.07 14.80 21.37
N VAL A 529 -18.15 14.17 21.84
CA VAL A 529 -18.65 12.89 21.32
C VAL A 529 -19.72 13.15 20.26
N ILE A 530 -19.62 12.52 19.10
CA ILE A 530 -20.58 12.66 18.00
C ILE A 530 -21.99 12.33 18.50
N GLY A 531 -22.96 13.18 18.20
CA GLY A 531 -24.38 13.03 18.59
C GLY A 531 -24.70 13.38 20.03
N GLN A 532 -23.76 13.90 20.82
CA GLN A 532 -24.00 14.38 22.17
C GLN A 532 -23.96 15.92 22.22
N GLU A 533 -24.91 16.54 22.91
CA GLU A 533 -24.95 18.01 23.11
C GLU A 533 -23.88 18.50 24.09
N GLU A 534 -23.48 17.64 25.02
CA GLU A 534 -22.47 18.01 26.04
C GLU A 534 -21.06 18.11 25.40
N LYS A 535 -20.42 19.26 25.58
CA LYS A 535 -19.02 19.50 25.13
C LYS A 535 -17.98 18.97 26.13
N VAL A 536 -18.28 17.90 26.84
CA VAL A 536 -17.36 17.31 27.81
C VAL A 536 -17.20 15.82 27.50
N VAL A 537 -16.05 15.47 27.00
CA VAL A 537 -15.66 14.05 26.78
C VAL A 537 -15.10 13.52 28.10
N ARG A 538 -15.78 12.53 28.69
CA ARG A 538 -15.31 11.86 29.92
C ARG A 538 -14.48 10.65 29.52
N LEU A 539 -13.16 10.74 29.73
CA LEU A 539 -12.22 9.67 29.46
C LEU A 539 -11.54 9.21 30.75
N PRO A 540 -11.05 7.96 30.82
CA PRO A 540 -10.22 7.45 31.91
C PRO A 540 -8.97 8.32 32.14
N LYS A 541 -8.40 8.24 33.33
CA LYS A 541 -7.16 8.96 33.68
C LYS A 541 -5.93 8.42 32.96
N SER A 542 -6.02 7.20 32.42
CA SER A 542 -5.01 6.57 31.57
C SER A 542 -4.91 7.25 30.20
N CYS A 543 -5.90 8.06 29.80
CA CYS A 543 -5.88 8.85 28.57
C CYS A 543 -5.16 10.17 28.82
N VAL A 544 -4.03 10.39 28.14
CA VAL A 544 -3.20 11.58 28.25
C VAL A 544 -2.96 12.23 26.90
N GLN A 545 -2.77 13.55 26.90
CA GLN A 545 -2.39 14.28 25.69
C GLN A 545 -0.87 14.34 25.57
N VAL A 546 -0.36 14.12 24.35
CA VAL A 546 1.08 14.20 24.04
C VAL A 546 1.26 14.92 22.70
N PRO A 547 2.08 15.97 22.61
CA PRO A 547 2.43 16.56 21.32
C PRO A 547 3.12 15.54 20.39
N LEU A 548 2.82 15.57 19.09
CA LEU A 548 3.41 14.66 18.11
C LEU A 548 4.95 14.63 18.20
N ALA A 549 5.59 15.80 18.30
CA ALA A 549 7.04 15.93 18.39
C ALA A 549 7.67 15.30 19.65
N ASN A 550 6.88 14.99 20.69
CA ASN A 550 7.34 14.38 21.95
C ASN A 550 6.85 12.93 22.10
N LEU A 551 6.11 12.42 21.11
CA LEU A 551 5.44 11.12 21.23
C LEU A 551 6.44 9.98 21.41
N SER A 552 7.45 9.90 20.55
CA SER A 552 8.48 8.85 20.60
C SER A 552 9.26 8.87 21.92
N GLU A 553 9.66 10.04 22.41
CA GLU A 553 10.35 10.17 23.72
C GLU A 553 9.43 9.73 24.88
N THR A 554 8.16 10.09 24.80
CA THR A 554 7.16 9.71 25.82
C THR A 554 6.99 8.19 25.86
N LEU A 555 6.82 7.54 24.69
CA LEU A 555 6.69 6.08 24.60
C LEU A 555 7.94 5.35 25.10
N LYS A 556 9.14 5.82 24.71
CA LYS A 556 10.41 5.28 25.22
C LYS A 556 10.54 5.41 26.74
N ALA A 557 10.11 6.52 27.32
CA ALA A 557 10.08 6.70 28.78
C ALA A 557 9.14 5.72 29.48
N HIS A 558 8.09 5.24 28.80
CA HIS A 558 7.19 4.19 29.29
C HIS A 558 7.68 2.77 28.98
N GLY A 559 8.85 2.62 28.35
CA GLY A 559 9.39 1.32 27.94
C GLY A 559 8.70 0.69 26.74
N MET A 560 7.96 1.49 25.96
CA MET A 560 7.23 1.05 24.76
C MET A 560 8.10 1.21 23.51
N TYR A 561 9.13 0.40 23.40
CA TYR A 561 10.01 0.26 22.22
C TYR A 561 10.77 -1.06 22.31
N GLU A 562 11.16 -1.60 21.17
CA GLU A 562 11.84 -2.89 21.06
C GLU A 562 13.31 -2.72 20.71
N VAL A 563 13.62 -1.83 19.78
CA VAL A 563 14.95 -1.66 19.18
C VAL A 563 15.43 -0.22 19.38
N GLU A 564 16.72 -0.06 19.63
CA GLU A 564 17.36 1.25 19.76
C GLU A 564 18.56 1.33 18.82
N ALA A 565 18.66 2.42 18.05
CA ALA A 565 19.79 2.69 17.17
C ALA A 565 20.64 3.84 17.72
N VAL A 566 21.97 3.68 17.70
CA VAL A 566 22.95 4.69 18.13
C VAL A 566 24.05 4.82 17.06
N PRO A 567 24.20 5.98 16.41
CA PRO A 567 23.42 7.22 16.62
C PRO A 567 21.95 7.05 16.17
N ALA A 568 21.06 7.88 16.70
CA ALA A 568 19.68 7.93 16.24
C ALA A 568 19.63 8.24 14.73
N TYR A 569 18.89 7.46 13.96
CA TYR A 569 18.87 7.59 12.51
C TYR A 569 17.45 7.32 11.97
N LYS A 570 16.79 8.39 11.52
CA LYS A 570 15.36 8.35 11.13
C LYS A 570 15.05 7.55 9.86
N HIS A 571 16.07 7.20 9.07
CA HIS A 571 15.92 6.42 7.84
C HIS A 571 16.22 4.93 8.04
N LEU A 572 16.42 4.48 9.27
CA LEU A 572 16.55 3.06 9.57
C LEU A 572 15.17 2.47 9.86
N SER A 573 14.62 1.74 8.90
CA SER A 573 13.44 0.89 9.09
C SER A 573 13.84 -0.39 9.78
N VAL A 574 13.04 -0.82 10.77
CA VAL A 574 13.25 -2.06 11.51
C VAL A 574 11.92 -2.82 11.59
N TYR A 575 11.96 -4.12 11.33
CA TYR A 575 10.83 -5.03 11.52
C TYR A 575 11.25 -6.19 12.41
N HIS A 576 10.59 -6.34 13.55
CA HIS A 576 10.85 -7.40 14.52
C HIS A 576 9.80 -8.50 14.43
N TYR A 577 10.25 -9.73 14.16
CA TYR A 577 9.40 -10.90 13.98
C TYR A 577 9.87 -12.07 14.85
N GLU A 578 8.95 -12.85 15.39
CA GLU A 578 9.25 -14.03 16.18
C GLU A 578 8.55 -15.26 15.61
N LYS A 579 9.30 -16.29 15.29
CA LYS A 579 8.83 -17.60 14.85
C LYS A 579 9.34 -18.67 15.82
N ASP A 580 10.39 -19.40 15.47
CA ASP A 580 11.16 -20.27 16.38
C ASP A 580 12.29 -19.49 17.07
N ARG A 581 12.59 -18.33 16.61
CA ARG A 581 13.62 -17.38 17.06
C ARG A 581 13.21 -15.96 16.74
N HIS A 582 13.90 -14.99 17.37
CA HIS A 582 13.76 -13.59 17.02
C HIS A 582 14.50 -13.27 15.71
N ILE A 583 13.86 -12.50 14.84
CA ILE A 583 14.31 -12.09 13.53
C ILE A 583 14.12 -10.58 13.43
N PHE A 584 15.16 -9.86 12.98
CA PHE A 584 15.13 -8.42 12.78
C PHE A 584 15.57 -8.13 11.36
N MET A 585 14.67 -7.57 10.57
CA MET A 585 15.04 -7.02 9.26
C MET A 585 15.25 -5.53 9.37
N LEU A 586 16.40 -5.05 8.89
CA LEU A 586 16.77 -3.65 8.88
C LEU A 586 16.96 -3.19 7.44
N LEU A 587 16.53 -1.96 7.15
CA LEU A 587 16.70 -1.31 5.83
C LEU A 587 17.12 0.14 6.04
N ASN A 588 18.19 0.55 5.37
CA ASN A 588 18.52 1.96 5.23
C ASN A 588 17.73 2.56 4.06
N GLU A 589 16.66 3.30 4.34
CA GLU A 589 15.80 3.93 3.33
C GLU A 589 16.38 5.22 2.72
N SER A 590 17.52 5.72 3.21
CA SER A 590 18.19 6.87 2.61
C SER A 590 18.85 6.50 1.29
N ALA A 591 18.77 7.38 0.30
CA ALA A 591 19.51 7.27 -0.95
C ALA A 591 20.87 7.99 -0.92
N GLU A 592 21.15 8.76 0.14
CA GLU A 592 22.31 9.64 0.20
C GLU A 592 23.29 9.30 1.34
N GLN A 593 22.77 8.75 2.43
CA GLN A 593 23.52 8.58 3.68
C GLN A 593 23.59 7.12 4.10
N SER A 594 24.78 6.63 4.36
CA SER A 594 24.99 5.34 5.01
C SER A 594 24.63 5.41 6.49
N PHE A 595 24.12 4.31 7.04
CA PHE A 595 24.04 4.11 8.47
C PHE A 595 25.26 3.33 8.94
N SER A 596 26.00 3.88 9.89
CA SER A 596 27.10 3.19 10.59
C SER A 596 26.92 3.41 12.07
N GLY A 597 26.63 2.35 12.82
CA GLY A 597 26.29 2.47 14.23
C GLY A 597 26.05 1.15 14.93
N ASN A 598 25.41 1.22 16.10
CA ASN A 598 25.05 0.06 16.87
C ASN A 598 23.53 0.00 17.02
N VAL A 599 22.98 -1.21 16.92
CA VAL A 599 21.55 -1.49 17.13
C VAL A 599 21.43 -2.41 18.35
N CYS A 600 20.62 -1.98 19.33
CA CYS A 600 20.31 -2.79 20.50
C CYS A 600 19.13 -3.69 20.21
N LEU A 601 19.33 -5.01 20.30
CA LEU A 601 18.30 -6.02 20.09
C LEU A 601 17.87 -6.62 21.42
N PRO A 602 16.56 -6.81 21.70
CA PRO A 602 16.05 -7.33 22.98
C PRO A 602 16.15 -8.87 23.07
N ILE A 603 17.30 -9.44 22.77
CA ILE A 603 17.58 -10.88 22.74
C ILE A 603 18.85 -11.24 23.51
N GLY A 604 19.14 -12.55 23.64
CA GLY A 604 20.32 -13.07 24.29
C GLY A 604 21.64 -12.79 23.56
N GLU A 605 22.70 -13.49 23.94
CA GLU A 605 24.07 -13.11 23.62
C GLU A 605 24.52 -13.43 22.19
N ASP A 606 23.90 -14.38 21.46
CA ASP A 606 24.35 -14.86 20.16
C ASP A 606 23.45 -14.42 19.02
N VAL A 607 24.01 -13.63 18.09
CA VAL A 607 23.34 -13.11 16.89
C VAL A 607 24.09 -13.54 15.64
N VAL A 608 23.35 -13.79 14.57
CA VAL A 608 23.88 -14.05 13.23
C VAL A 608 23.26 -13.10 12.22
N TYR A 609 24.03 -12.78 11.19
CA TYR A 609 23.52 -12.22 9.93
C TYR A 609 23.03 -13.36 9.04
N TYR A 610 21.91 -13.16 8.37
CA TYR A 610 21.41 -14.04 7.34
C TYR A 610 21.47 -13.36 5.99
N ASP A 611 22.27 -13.87 5.05
CA ASP A 611 22.29 -13.43 3.66
C ASP A 611 21.24 -14.21 2.85
N ALA A 612 20.06 -13.64 2.67
CA ALA A 612 18.97 -14.31 1.96
C ALA A 612 19.22 -14.41 0.43
N MET A 613 20.15 -13.64 -0.14
CA MET A 613 20.58 -13.82 -1.53
C MET A 613 21.38 -15.12 -1.70
N LYS A 614 22.28 -15.43 -0.77
CA LYS A 614 23.15 -16.61 -0.79
C LYS A 614 22.63 -17.79 -0.01
N ASP A 615 21.61 -17.59 0.86
CA ASP A 615 21.08 -18.58 1.80
C ASP A 615 22.15 -19.09 2.78
N CYS A 616 22.88 -18.20 3.42
CA CYS A 616 23.94 -18.52 4.36
C CYS A 616 23.94 -17.61 5.59
N TYR A 617 24.66 -18.06 6.64
CA TYR A 617 24.72 -17.37 7.93
C TYR A 617 26.14 -16.98 8.28
N GLU A 618 26.31 -15.79 8.86
CA GLU A 618 27.58 -15.26 9.35
C GLU A 618 27.44 -14.81 10.80
N ASN A 619 28.49 -15.00 11.63
CA ASN A 619 28.47 -14.58 13.02
C ASN A 619 28.50 -13.05 13.13
N ALA A 620 27.63 -12.44 13.93
CA ALA A 620 27.69 -11.05 14.29
C ALA A 620 28.64 -10.82 15.49
N GLU A 621 29.32 -9.70 15.52
CA GLU A 621 29.99 -9.22 16.72
C GLU A 621 28.99 -8.56 17.64
N VAL A 622 28.87 -9.06 18.87
CA VAL A 622 27.88 -8.59 19.85
C VAL A 622 28.54 -8.09 21.12
N LYS A 623 27.93 -7.09 21.76
CA LYS A 623 28.30 -6.58 23.08
C LYS A 623 27.07 -6.55 23.99
N PRO A 624 27.14 -7.06 25.23
CA PRO A 624 26.02 -7.01 26.15
C PRO A 624 25.55 -5.55 26.39
N ALA A 625 24.23 -5.32 26.38
CA ALA A 625 23.65 -4.04 26.75
C ALA A 625 23.69 -3.88 28.29
N GLU A 626 23.74 -2.62 28.76
CA GLU A 626 23.71 -2.31 30.20
C GLU A 626 22.40 -2.84 30.82
N HIS A 627 22.47 -3.37 32.02
CA HIS A 627 21.35 -3.93 32.79
C HIS A 627 20.70 -5.20 32.20
N GLY A 628 21.36 -5.93 31.30
CA GLY A 628 20.89 -7.23 30.79
C GLY A 628 19.65 -7.14 29.89
N LYS A 629 19.39 -5.99 29.28
CA LYS A 629 18.22 -5.74 28.42
C LYS A 629 18.46 -6.04 26.94
N GLY A 630 19.43 -6.87 26.59
CA GLY A 630 19.71 -7.24 25.20
C GLY A 630 21.17 -7.16 24.82
N VAL A 631 21.44 -7.11 23.53
CA VAL A 631 22.79 -7.03 22.95
C VAL A 631 22.89 -5.91 21.91
N TRP A 632 24.03 -5.25 21.90
CA TRP A 632 24.43 -4.31 20.85
C TRP A 632 25.11 -5.05 19.71
N VAL A 633 24.64 -4.81 18.48
CA VAL A 633 25.22 -5.33 17.24
C VAL A 633 25.74 -4.14 16.44
N SER A 634 26.97 -4.20 15.93
CA SER A 634 27.48 -3.20 14.98
C SER A 634 26.84 -3.44 13.62
N VAL A 635 26.28 -2.40 13.02
CA VAL A 635 25.56 -2.46 11.74
C VAL A 635 26.03 -1.31 10.85
N ASP A 636 26.49 -1.67 9.65
CA ASP A 636 26.85 -0.72 8.59
C ASP A 636 26.00 -1.04 7.36
N LEU A 637 25.20 -0.07 6.93
CA LEU A 637 24.32 -0.20 5.77
C LEU A 637 24.54 0.98 4.83
N GLU A 638 24.95 0.68 3.60
CA GLU A 638 25.00 1.65 2.52
C GLU A 638 23.57 2.13 2.15
N PRO A 639 23.43 3.22 1.38
CA PRO A 639 22.13 3.68 0.90
C PRO A 639 21.35 2.58 0.19
N GLY A 640 20.09 2.36 0.61
CA GLY A 640 19.20 1.32 0.08
C GLY A 640 19.55 -0.11 0.48
N GLU A 641 20.57 -0.33 1.30
CA GLU A 641 20.97 -1.67 1.73
C GLU A 641 20.12 -2.16 2.92
N SER A 642 19.83 -3.47 2.90
CA SER A 642 19.11 -4.16 3.97
C SER A 642 19.95 -5.29 4.55
N CYS A 643 19.71 -5.64 5.81
CA CYS A 643 20.25 -6.83 6.45
C CYS A 643 19.21 -7.55 7.32
N VAL A 644 19.46 -8.82 7.58
CA VAL A 644 18.67 -9.63 8.50
C VAL A 644 19.55 -10.12 9.64
N LEU A 645 19.17 -9.77 10.87
CA LEU A 645 19.80 -10.23 12.10
C LEU A 645 18.86 -11.26 12.77
N MET A 646 19.43 -12.34 13.28
CA MET A 646 18.65 -13.42 13.90
C MET A 646 19.31 -13.92 15.16
N GLU A 647 18.48 -14.36 16.12
CA GLU A 647 18.95 -15.11 17.27
C GLU A 647 19.60 -16.42 16.79
N LYS A 648 20.86 -16.66 17.18
CA LYS A 648 21.70 -17.75 16.63
C LYS A 648 21.17 -19.14 16.91
N LYS A 649 20.72 -19.42 18.16
CA LYS A 649 20.33 -20.75 18.59
C LYS A 649 21.30 -21.85 18.07
N GLU A 650 20.80 -22.84 17.36
CA GLU A 650 21.57 -23.98 16.84
C GLU A 650 22.23 -23.75 15.47
N ILE A 651 22.24 -22.49 14.95
CA ILE A 651 22.83 -22.17 13.64
C ILE A 651 24.36 -22.26 13.73
N VAL A 652 24.94 -23.00 12.78
CA VAL A 652 26.41 -23.09 12.61
C VAL A 652 26.85 -22.11 11.54
N CYS A 653 27.78 -21.22 11.86
CA CYS A 653 28.35 -20.27 10.93
C CYS A 653 29.83 -20.59 10.69
N GLU A 654 30.27 -20.47 9.45
CA GLU A 654 31.66 -20.75 9.06
C GLU A 654 32.52 -19.47 9.11
N SER A 655 31.91 -18.30 8.99
CA SER A 655 32.58 -16.98 8.93
C SER A 655 32.01 -15.97 9.91
N ALA A 656 32.78 -14.92 10.20
CA ALA A 656 32.29 -13.69 10.81
C ALA A 656 31.77 -12.77 9.72
N HIS A 657 30.69 -12.03 10.02
CA HIS A 657 30.17 -11.00 9.13
C HIS A 657 31.16 -9.84 9.01
N ARG A 658 31.23 -9.28 7.81
CA ARG A 658 31.97 -8.06 7.52
C ARG A 658 31.14 -7.15 6.62
N SER A 659 31.05 -5.89 7.01
CA SER A 659 30.44 -4.87 6.15
C SER A 659 31.24 -4.64 4.87
N SER A 660 30.59 -4.04 3.86
CA SER A 660 31.26 -3.68 2.59
C SER A 660 32.50 -2.78 2.80
N ALA A 661 32.48 -1.91 3.82
CA ALA A 661 33.60 -1.07 4.20
C ALA A 661 34.74 -1.88 4.84
N GLU A 662 34.42 -2.78 5.79
CA GLU A 662 35.41 -3.62 6.46
C GLU A 662 36.07 -4.62 5.53
N MET A 663 35.37 -5.09 4.50
CA MET A 663 35.94 -6.01 3.49
C MET A 663 37.11 -5.42 2.75
N THR A 664 37.15 -4.11 2.56
CA THR A 664 38.22 -3.41 1.82
C THR A 664 39.27 -2.73 2.70
N GLU A 665 39.05 -2.72 4.02
CA GLU A 665 39.97 -2.06 4.96
C GLU A 665 41.34 -2.77 5.02
N GLY A 666 42.40 -2.00 4.79
CA GLY A 666 43.76 -2.50 4.83
C GLY A 666 44.17 -3.40 3.65
N CYS A 667 43.38 -3.45 2.58
CA CYS A 667 43.71 -4.14 1.34
C CYS A 667 44.57 -3.27 0.42
N ASP A 668 45.47 -3.93 -0.33
CA ASP A 668 46.12 -3.32 -1.49
C ASP A 668 45.13 -3.21 -2.64
N MET A 669 45.26 -2.15 -3.46
CA MET A 669 44.38 -1.85 -4.59
C MET A 669 45.08 -2.14 -5.91
N ILE A 670 44.37 -2.94 -6.75
CA ILE A 670 44.79 -3.15 -8.14
C ILE A 670 43.74 -2.47 -9.01
N ASP A 671 44.16 -1.43 -9.74
CA ASP A 671 43.31 -0.70 -10.66
C ASP A 671 43.07 -1.53 -11.93
N LEU A 672 41.78 -1.83 -12.20
CA LEU A 672 41.34 -2.54 -13.38
C LEU A 672 40.50 -1.66 -14.33
N SER A 673 40.48 -0.34 -14.14
CA SER A 673 39.55 0.58 -14.82
C SER A 673 39.74 0.75 -16.33
N GLU A 674 40.96 0.48 -16.87
CA GLU A 674 41.29 0.67 -18.30
C GLU A 674 41.49 -0.66 -19.05
N ASP A 675 41.51 -0.60 -20.37
CA ASP A 675 41.85 -1.69 -21.32
C ASP A 675 40.95 -2.93 -21.19
N TRP A 676 39.66 -2.76 -21.52
CA TRP A 676 38.66 -3.80 -21.54
C TRP A 676 38.29 -4.26 -22.96
N MET A 677 37.86 -5.49 -23.11
CA MET A 677 37.06 -5.95 -24.26
C MET A 677 35.58 -5.80 -23.91
N VAL A 678 34.81 -5.11 -24.75
CA VAL A 678 33.39 -4.82 -24.49
C VAL A 678 32.54 -5.32 -25.65
N GLY A 679 31.56 -6.12 -25.36
CA GLY A 679 30.55 -6.60 -26.31
C GLY A 679 29.13 -6.33 -25.82
N LYS A 680 28.19 -6.30 -26.74
CA LYS A 680 26.78 -6.06 -26.43
C LYS A 680 25.86 -6.86 -27.33
N ARG A 681 24.71 -7.23 -26.82
CA ARG A 681 23.66 -7.93 -27.55
C ARG A 681 22.30 -7.55 -27.05
N LYS A 682 21.27 -7.63 -27.88
CA LYS A 682 19.88 -7.57 -27.42
C LYS A 682 19.48 -8.87 -26.69
N ALA A 683 18.43 -8.82 -25.89
CA ALA A 683 18.03 -9.94 -25.03
C ALA A 683 17.82 -11.26 -25.82
N LYS A 684 17.23 -11.20 -27.03
CA LYS A 684 16.96 -12.36 -27.89
C LYS A 684 18.11 -12.84 -28.76
N GLU A 685 19.18 -12.08 -28.82
CA GLU A 685 20.32 -12.46 -29.65
C GLU A 685 21.17 -13.54 -28.96
N ASP A 686 21.74 -14.42 -29.79
CA ASP A 686 22.59 -15.52 -29.32
C ASP A 686 23.87 -14.95 -28.66
N PRO A 687 24.16 -15.30 -27.39
CA PRO A 687 25.39 -14.89 -26.72
C PRO A 687 26.69 -15.23 -27.45
N GLU A 688 26.71 -16.31 -28.25
CA GLU A 688 27.89 -16.74 -29.01
C GLU A 688 28.20 -15.83 -30.20
N THR A 689 27.22 -15.02 -30.64
CA THR A 689 27.40 -14.09 -31.77
C THR A 689 27.88 -12.70 -31.35
N MET A 690 28.11 -12.47 -30.06
CA MET A 690 28.53 -11.17 -29.52
C MET A 690 29.94 -10.82 -30.01
N LYS A 691 30.08 -9.64 -30.64
CA LYS A 691 31.39 -9.10 -31.04
C LYS A 691 31.99 -8.32 -29.91
N MET A 692 33.25 -8.58 -29.60
CA MET A 692 34.00 -7.90 -28.58
C MET A 692 34.95 -6.88 -29.21
N ASP A 693 34.89 -5.64 -28.79
CA ASP A 693 35.71 -4.53 -29.23
C ASP A 693 36.59 -4.05 -28.08
N ALA A 694 37.88 -3.71 -28.41
CA ALA A 694 38.82 -3.19 -27.43
C ALA A 694 38.47 -1.74 -27.08
N VAL A 695 38.31 -1.45 -25.79
CA VAL A 695 37.97 -0.13 -25.24
C VAL A 695 38.99 0.26 -24.19
N LYS A 696 39.62 1.42 -24.36
CA LYS A 696 40.63 1.88 -23.40
C LYS A 696 40.02 2.33 -22.10
N THR A 697 38.98 3.17 -22.16
CA THR A 697 38.30 3.75 -20.97
C THR A 697 36.83 3.40 -21.05
N LEU A 698 36.28 2.89 -19.96
CA LEU A 698 34.86 2.57 -19.87
C LEU A 698 34.03 3.85 -19.85
N THR A 699 33.06 3.94 -20.74
CA THR A 699 32.09 5.03 -20.85
C THR A 699 30.67 4.46 -20.94
N PRO A 700 29.64 5.23 -20.57
CA PRO A 700 28.26 4.77 -20.74
C PRO A 700 27.97 4.36 -22.19
N ILE A 701 27.39 3.20 -22.40
CA ILE A 701 26.94 2.74 -23.74
C ILE A 701 25.89 3.70 -24.31
N SER A 702 25.06 4.28 -23.44
CA SER A 702 24.05 5.27 -23.82
C SER A 702 24.60 6.55 -24.46
N ASP A 703 25.87 6.89 -24.27
CA ASP A 703 26.49 8.07 -24.90
C ASP A 703 26.62 7.92 -26.41
N THR A 704 26.82 6.69 -26.88
CA THR A 704 26.95 6.36 -28.30
C THR A 704 25.70 5.70 -28.88
N GLU A 705 24.94 4.98 -28.06
CA GLU A 705 23.73 4.27 -28.49
C GLU A 705 22.59 4.55 -27.47
N PRO A 706 21.95 5.73 -27.56
CA PRO A 706 20.97 6.17 -26.57
C PRO A 706 19.72 5.27 -26.46
N ALA A 707 19.40 4.53 -27.51
CA ALA A 707 18.25 3.61 -27.56
C ALA A 707 18.63 2.12 -27.33
N PHE A 708 19.85 1.86 -26.85
CA PHE A 708 20.27 0.48 -26.57
C PHE A 708 19.72 -0.01 -25.23
N ALA A 709 19.06 -1.17 -25.26
CA ALA A 709 18.75 -1.99 -24.10
C ALA A 709 19.13 -3.44 -24.40
N GLY A 710 19.83 -4.09 -23.46
CA GLY A 710 20.36 -5.43 -23.70
C GLY A 710 21.33 -5.90 -22.62
N VAL A 711 22.11 -6.88 -22.95
CA VAL A 711 23.21 -7.39 -22.11
C VAL A 711 24.53 -6.89 -22.64
N ILE A 712 25.34 -6.31 -21.77
CA ILE A 712 26.68 -5.81 -22.06
C ILE A 712 27.67 -6.71 -21.33
N ARG A 713 28.66 -7.22 -22.06
CA ARG A 713 29.72 -8.06 -21.51
C ARG A 713 31.05 -7.30 -21.55
N TYR A 714 31.70 -7.31 -20.41
CA TYR A 714 33.03 -6.73 -20.21
C TYR A 714 34.00 -7.85 -19.87
N GLU A 715 35.13 -7.95 -20.61
CA GLU A 715 36.14 -8.96 -20.39
C GLU A 715 37.50 -8.30 -20.21
N LYS A 716 38.26 -8.78 -19.24
CA LYS A 716 39.64 -8.29 -18.96
C LYS A 716 40.51 -9.43 -18.52
N THR A 717 41.77 -9.39 -19.00
CA THR A 717 42.84 -10.26 -18.52
C THR A 717 43.79 -9.41 -17.66
N PHE A 718 44.17 -9.92 -16.52
CA PHE A 718 45.13 -9.28 -15.61
C PHE A 718 46.06 -10.32 -14.98
N THR A 719 47.19 -9.88 -14.45
CA THR A 719 48.20 -10.78 -13.84
C THR A 719 48.32 -10.47 -12.36
N LEU A 720 48.37 -11.50 -11.52
CA LEU A 720 48.70 -11.43 -10.13
C LEU A 720 50.11 -12.01 -9.93
N ASP A 721 51.04 -11.19 -9.42
CA ASP A 721 52.39 -11.62 -9.09
C ASP A 721 52.36 -12.41 -7.76
N GLY A 722 52.85 -13.66 -7.78
CA GLY A 722 52.96 -14.49 -6.59
C GLY A 722 53.07 -15.99 -6.89
N ALA A 723 53.52 -16.77 -5.92
CA ALA A 723 53.41 -18.23 -5.98
C ALA A 723 52.04 -18.69 -5.55
N GLU A 724 51.50 -19.84 -6.03
CA GLU A 724 50.20 -20.41 -5.66
C GLU A 724 49.93 -20.46 -4.15
N GLU A 725 50.98 -20.66 -3.38
CA GLU A 725 50.93 -20.72 -1.91
C GLU A 725 50.70 -19.34 -1.24
N ARG A 726 50.76 -18.23 -2.00
CA ARG A 726 50.57 -16.84 -1.52
C ARG A 726 49.42 -16.14 -2.19
N LEU A 727 48.53 -16.88 -2.83
CA LEU A 727 47.33 -16.27 -3.41
C LEU A 727 46.45 -15.70 -2.29
N PRO A 728 45.95 -14.45 -2.47
CA PRO A 728 45.11 -13.83 -1.48
C PRO A 728 43.79 -14.56 -1.43
N LYS A 729 43.48 -15.22 -0.33
CA LYS A 729 42.15 -15.82 -0.07
C LYS A 729 41.09 -14.75 0.10
N GLU A 730 41.47 -13.60 0.66
CA GLU A 730 40.60 -12.43 0.79
C GLU A 730 40.89 -11.45 -0.35
N ALA A 731 40.05 -11.45 -1.36
CA ALA A 731 40.06 -10.45 -2.43
C ALA A 731 38.62 -10.10 -2.83
N TYR A 732 38.39 -8.81 -3.12
CA TYR A 732 37.09 -8.25 -3.42
C TYR A 732 37.12 -7.41 -4.67
N LEU A 733 36.23 -7.69 -5.62
CA LEU A 733 36.02 -6.86 -6.80
C LEU A 733 34.97 -5.81 -6.50
N LYS A 734 35.26 -4.53 -6.76
CA LYS A 734 34.33 -3.41 -6.67
C LYS A 734 34.24 -2.70 -8.00
N ALA A 735 33.00 -2.52 -8.52
CA ALA A 735 32.70 -1.68 -9.68
C ALA A 735 32.11 -0.35 -9.24
N GLY A 736 32.46 0.75 -9.88
CA GLY A 736 32.03 2.09 -9.53
C GLY A 736 30.57 2.32 -9.87
N HIS A 737 30.26 2.50 -11.14
CA HIS A 737 28.87 2.64 -11.61
C HIS A 737 28.46 1.43 -12.46
N VAL A 738 27.31 0.86 -12.14
CA VAL A 738 26.69 -0.25 -12.90
C VAL A 738 25.22 0.04 -13.04
N TYR A 739 24.70 0.01 -14.26
CA TYR A 739 23.28 0.12 -14.53
C TYR A 739 22.81 -1.05 -15.40
N GLU A 740 22.03 -2.02 -14.72
CA GLU A 740 21.67 -1.83 -13.30
C GLU A 740 22.07 -3.00 -12.40
N MET A 741 22.40 -4.15 -12.96
CA MET A 741 22.84 -5.31 -12.20
C MET A 741 24.13 -5.88 -12.76
N MET A 742 24.92 -6.59 -11.97
CA MET A 742 26.12 -7.25 -12.48
C MET A 742 26.18 -8.74 -12.11
N LYS A 743 26.67 -9.54 -13.06
CA LYS A 743 27.08 -10.92 -12.86
C LYS A 743 28.58 -11.04 -13.13
N VAL A 744 29.32 -11.57 -12.18
CA VAL A 744 30.79 -11.70 -12.24
C VAL A 744 31.20 -13.15 -12.41
N THR A 745 32.11 -13.37 -13.36
CA THR A 745 32.76 -14.65 -13.62
C THR A 745 34.27 -14.44 -13.62
N VAL A 746 35.00 -15.24 -12.85
CA VAL A 746 36.49 -15.22 -12.75
C VAL A 746 36.99 -16.59 -13.15
N ASN A 747 37.94 -16.63 -14.09
CA ASN A 747 38.56 -17.86 -14.60
C ASN A 747 37.52 -18.92 -15.02
N GLY A 748 36.40 -18.47 -15.62
CA GLY A 748 35.30 -19.32 -16.09
C GLY A 748 34.33 -19.82 -14.98
N GLN A 749 34.55 -19.44 -13.75
CA GLN A 749 33.66 -19.79 -12.62
C GLN A 749 32.86 -18.57 -12.19
N GLN A 750 31.56 -18.73 -11.98
CA GLN A 750 30.67 -17.66 -11.52
C GLN A 750 30.98 -17.32 -10.06
N ALA A 751 31.49 -16.11 -9.82
CA ALA A 751 31.75 -15.60 -8.48
C ALA A 751 30.49 -15.07 -7.77
N GLY A 752 29.55 -14.48 -8.51
CA GLY A 752 28.29 -14.02 -7.94
C GLY A 752 27.49 -13.09 -8.83
N ILE A 753 26.33 -12.67 -8.28
CA ILE A 753 25.41 -11.71 -8.88
C ILE A 753 25.12 -10.62 -7.86
N ARG A 754 25.10 -9.35 -8.32
CA ARG A 754 24.57 -8.22 -7.56
C ARG A 754 23.43 -7.57 -8.32
N LEU A 755 22.24 -7.61 -7.72
CA LEU A 755 21.04 -7.00 -8.29
C LEU A 755 20.94 -5.50 -8.00
N ALA A 756 21.61 -5.05 -6.93
CA ALA A 756 21.63 -3.67 -6.44
C ALA A 756 22.98 -3.32 -5.80
N PRO A 757 23.28 -2.05 -5.56
CA PRO A 757 24.45 -1.61 -4.80
C PRO A 757 24.49 -2.24 -3.39
N PRO A 758 25.68 -2.35 -2.79
CA PRO A 758 27.00 -2.06 -3.34
C PRO A 758 27.44 -3.12 -4.36
N TYR A 759 27.98 -2.67 -5.52
CA TYR A 759 28.47 -3.58 -6.56
C TYR A 759 29.85 -4.13 -6.21
N GLN A 760 29.89 -4.92 -5.15
CA GLN A 760 31.08 -5.52 -4.58
C GLN A 760 30.87 -7.01 -4.33
N LEU A 761 31.85 -7.83 -4.71
CA LEU A 761 31.81 -9.29 -4.57
C LEU A 761 33.15 -9.87 -4.09
N PRO A 762 33.14 -10.89 -3.20
CA PRO A 762 34.35 -11.66 -2.91
C PRO A 762 34.72 -12.49 -4.13
N VAL A 763 36.02 -12.44 -4.52
CA VAL A 763 36.52 -13.16 -5.69
C VAL A 763 37.79 -13.98 -5.41
N GLY A 764 38.32 -13.94 -4.18
CA GLY A 764 39.57 -14.55 -3.81
C GLY A 764 39.67 -16.05 -4.12
N GLU A 765 38.62 -16.81 -3.91
CA GLU A 765 38.58 -18.27 -4.15
C GLU A 765 38.70 -18.65 -5.65
N TYR A 766 38.47 -17.69 -6.55
CA TYR A 766 38.46 -17.90 -8.01
C TYR A 766 39.75 -17.42 -8.68
N LEU A 767 40.69 -16.79 -7.91
CA LEU A 767 41.90 -16.22 -8.45
C LEU A 767 43.01 -17.27 -8.61
N ASN A 768 43.80 -17.14 -9.65
CA ASN A 768 44.98 -17.95 -9.92
C ASN A 768 46.29 -17.11 -9.79
N ALA A 769 47.41 -17.75 -9.47
CA ALA A 769 48.75 -17.15 -9.64
C ALA A 769 49.00 -16.94 -11.14
N GLY A 770 49.51 -15.78 -11.51
CA GLY A 770 49.76 -15.41 -12.90
C GLY A 770 48.53 -14.82 -13.58
N GLU A 771 48.18 -15.32 -14.76
CA GLU A 771 47.11 -14.76 -15.58
C GLU A 771 45.74 -15.14 -15.06
N ASN A 772 44.85 -14.14 -14.98
CA ASN A 772 43.43 -14.27 -14.59
C ASN A 772 42.54 -13.62 -15.64
N THR A 773 41.38 -14.23 -15.86
CA THR A 773 40.32 -13.67 -16.70
C THR A 773 39.14 -13.24 -15.86
N LEU A 774 38.67 -12.01 -16.06
CA LEU A 774 37.52 -11.43 -15.43
C LEU A 774 36.46 -11.12 -16.48
N GLN A 775 35.24 -11.62 -16.30
CA GLN A 775 34.08 -11.30 -17.12
C GLN A 775 32.98 -10.73 -16.25
N ILE A 776 32.47 -9.56 -16.64
CA ILE A 776 31.31 -8.91 -15.99
C ILE A 776 30.20 -8.76 -17.03
N GLU A 777 29.02 -9.31 -16.75
CA GLU A 777 27.81 -9.07 -17.54
C GLU A 777 26.91 -8.08 -16.79
N VAL A 778 26.45 -7.05 -17.51
CA VAL A 778 25.49 -6.05 -17.05
C VAL A 778 24.24 -6.14 -17.92
N ALA A 779 23.10 -6.42 -17.33
CA ALA A 779 21.81 -6.31 -18.00
C ALA A 779 21.17 -4.95 -17.69
N THR A 780 20.55 -4.37 -18.71
CA THR A 780 19.84 -3.09 -18.59
C THR A 780 18.33 -3.30 -18.57
N THR A 781 17.60 -2.32 -18.07
CA THR A 781 16.12 -2.30 -18.24
C THR A 781 15.75 -2.12 -19.72
N PRO A 782 14.48 -2.42 -20.11
CA PRO A 782 13.96 -2.15 -21.45
C PRO A 782 13.71 -0.67 -21.77
N ALA A 783 13.85 0.25 -20.79
CA ALA A 783 13.46 1.65 -20.92
C ALA A 783 13.98 2.34 -22.19
N ARG A 784 15.30 2.19 -22.47
CA ARG A 784 15.91 2.83 -23.64
C ARG A 784 15.45 2.24 -24.98
N ASP A 785 15.05 0.97 -25.01
CA ASP A 785 14.47 0.37 -26.22
C ASP A 785 13.12 0.99 -26.58
N GLN A 786 12.40 1.59 -25.61
CA GLN A 786 11.15 2.31 -25.87
C GLN A 786 11.33 3.51 -26.80
N LEU A 787 12.51 4.08 -26.87
CA LEU A 787 12.84 5.15 -27.82
C LEU A 787 12.71 4.72 -29.30
N ASN A 788 12.68 3.41 -29.58
CA ASN A 788 12.48 2.86 -30.91
C ASN A 788 10.99 2.70 -31.29
N TYR A 789 10.05 2.96 -30.36
CA TYR A 789 8.61 2.77 -30.54
C TYR A 789 7.88 4.13 -30.47
N PRO A 790 6.67 4.24 -31.04
CA PRO A 790 5.82 5.41 -30.84
C PRO A 790 5.51 5.61 -29.36
N GLN A 791 5.56 6.84 -28.90
CA GLN A 791 5.18 7.17 -27.51
C GLN A 791 3.73 6.75 -27.25
N PRO A 792 3.45 5.97 -26.19
CA PRO A 792 2.10 5.58 -25.84
C PRO A 792 1.24 6.80 -25.46
N PRO A 793 -0.09 6.76 -25.69
CA PRO A 793 -0.98 7.87 -25.33
C PRO A 793 -1.07 8.12 -23.82
N PHE A 794 -0.68 7.14 -23.01
CA PHE A 794 -0.60 7.20 -21.55
C PHE A 794 0.82 6.81 -21.15
N ASP A 795 1.66 7.78 -20.89
CA ASP A 795 2.99 7.57 -20.32
C ASP A 795 3.02 8.27 -18.95
N PHE A 796 3.09 7.47 -17.91
CA PHE A 796 3.17 7.96 -16.54
C PHE A 796 4.62 8.16 -16.08
N SER A 797 5.59 7.70 -16.84
CA SER A 797 7.01 7.76 -16.51
C SER A 797 7.73 8.82 -17.36
N HIS A 798 7.79 10.04 -16.90
CA HIS A 798 8.69 11.08 -17.43
C HIS A 798 10.03 11.05 -16.66
N GLU A 799 10.59 9.86 -16.42
CA GLU A 799 11.80 9.72 -15.65
C GLU A 799 13.05 9.94 -16.50
N ALA A 800 14.07 10.54 -15.91
CA ALA A 800 15.38 10.64 -16.52
C ALA A 800 16.02 9.25 -16.60
N MET A 801 16.43 8.84 -17.80
CA MET A 801 17.10 7.56 -18.00
C MET A 801 18.56 7.64 -17.53
N GLU A 802 18.94 6.78 -16.60
CA GLU A 802 20.32 6.68 -16.16
C GLU A 802 21.28 6.26 -17.29
N PRO A 803 22.56 6.64 -17.21
CA PRO A 803 23.59 6.13 -18.11
C PRO A 803 23.73 4.61 -17.99
N THR A 804 23.76 3.89 -19.12
CA THR A 804 23.76 2.42 -19.14
C THR A 804 25.13 1.80 -19.26
N GLY A 805 25.31 0.65 -18.59
CA GLY A 805 26.55 -0.14 -18.59
C GLY A 805 27.38 0.03 -17.32
N MET A 806 28.63 -0.41 -17.39
CA MET A 806 29.61 -0.25 -16.32
C MET A 806 30.64 0.80 -16.71
N PHE A 807 30.90 1.77 -15.81
CA PHE A 807 31.88 2.83 -16.02
C PHE A 807 32.41 3.38 -14.68
N GLY A 808 33.45 4.24 -14.76
CA GLY A 808 34.15 4.70 -13.58
C GLY A 808 35.18 3.70 -13.11
N GLU A 809 35.50 3.70 -11.81
CA GLU A 809 36.55 2.87 -11.24
C GLU A 809 36.13 1.40 -11.15
N VAL A 810 37.02 0.50 -11.55
CA VAL A 810 36.90 -0.94 -11.28
C VAL A 810 38.16 -1.37 -10.55
N VAL A 811 38.03 -1.81 -9.30
CA VAL A 811 39.16 -2.08 -8.41
C VAL A 811 39.07 -3.49 -7.85
N LEU A 812 40.20 -4.18 -7.87
CA LEU A 812 40.37 -5.42 -7.12
C LEU A 812 41.14 -5.10 -5.83
N PHE A 813 40.50 -5.25 -4.71
CA PHE A 813 41.07 -5.17 -3.37
C PHE A 813 41.64 -6.54 -2.99
N VAL A 814 42.90 -6.54 -2.54
CA VAL A 814 43.60 -7.78 -2.23
C VAL A 814 44.25 -7.66 -0.86
N LYS A 815 44.00 -8.61 0.01
CA LYS A 815 44.62 -8.64 1.34
C LYS A 815 45.78 -9.61 1.35
N GLU A 816 47.03 -9.09 1.50
CA GLU A 816 48.20 -9.94 1.66
C GLU A 816 48.14 -10.69 3.01
N GLU A 817 48.26 -12.02 2.98
CA GLU A 817 48.56 -12.78 4.22
C GLU A 817 49.98 -12.40 4.72
N LYS A 818 50.07 -11.71 5.85
CA LYS A 818 51.29 -11.36 6.52
C LYS A 818 51.99 -12.56 7.15
#